data_713c1f0b73f7c6c371237e318aecce69
#
_entry.id   713c1f0b73f7c6c371237e318aecce69
#
_cell.length_a   1.000
_cell.length_b   1.000
_cell.length_c   1.000
_cell.angle_alpha   90.00
_cell.angle_beta   90.00
_cell.angle_gamma   90.00
#
_symmetry.space_group_name_H-M   'P 1'
#
loop_
_entity.id
_entity.type
_entity.pdbx_description
1 polymer ?
#
loop_
_entity_poly.entity_id
_entity_poly.type
_entity_poly.pdbx_seq_one_letter_code
_entity_poly.pdbx_strand_id
1 'polypeptide(L)'
;MNMPMCSRCKKNIAVVFITKIEGPDKTTQEGLCLKCARELGVKPLDNIMEQMGITEDDLEALSGEIGSLSDLNDLVPAGSDGTDDDAPHETDPVAAGTLPGQPAGSSQEETRTRSSRKEDKKRKYLNNYCENLTQKAAEGRIDHIVGRDRETDRVIQILNRRQKNNPCLIGEPGVGKTAVAEGLAVRINEGRIPFKMRNKEVHLLDLTALVAGTQFRGQFESRMKGLIDEVKRIGNIILVIDEVHNIVGTGDSEGSMNAANILKPALARGDIQVIGATTLKEYRKYIEKDAALERRFQPVYIGEPSVAETTEILKGIRSYYETFHGVTVSDEMCRRAAEMSERYITDRFLPDKAIDLIDEACSRLNLDSPQLSEIPELQNELERLQAQLDELTQSSARAEEEETYAKIATCRSLILQVEAQLHELLTKPAPQVDEQLLAEVIEIWTGIPASKVAAQESARLRDMESRLKSHVIGQDEAVDAVCASIRRNRAGISPKRKPASFLFVGPTGVGKTELVKQLALDLFDSPDALVRLDMSEYMEKHTVSRLIGSPPGYVGYDEAGQLTEKIRRRPYSVVLFDEIEKAHPDVLNSLLQILDDGRLTDAQGRVVSFENTVIVMTSNAGSQSNNTPAGFGRTVSQMSKDRVMKALEEIMRPEFLNRIDEIIAFNQLSEDNFRHIAEIMLGELRTTLADKDIRLTWDDSLLGLLTEKSYSVKYGARNLRRLIEKEIENPLATAIVTGDKPLMGAHLSAEDGKVKLDTI
;
A
#
# COMPACT_ATOMS: atom_id res chain seq x y z
N MET A 1 -20.88 5.73 50.59
CA MET A 1 -20.17 4.55 51.11
C MET A 1 -18.83 4.97 51.65
N ASN A 2 -18.50 4.69 52.92
CA ASN A 2 -17.19 5.01 53.45
C ASN A 2 -16.13 4.18 52.73
N MET A 3 -15.20 4.83 52.00
CA MET A 3 -14.08 4.15 51.42
C MET A 3 -13.21 3.50 52.50
N PRO A 4 -12.79 2.24 52.34
CA PRO A 4 -12.02 1.55 53.36
C PRO A 4 -10.66 2.23 53.54
N MET A 5 -10.32 2.54 54.80
CA MET A 5 -9.03 3.12 55.17
C MET A 5 -7.94 2.03 55.17
N CYS A 6 -6.73 2.38 54.88
CA CYS A 6 -5.58 1.49 54.91
C CYS A 6 -5.47 0.76 56.24
N SER A 7 -5.46 -0.56 56.23
CA SER A 7 -5.42 -1.40 57.44
C SER A 7 -4.15 -1.20 58.26
N ARG A 8 -3.04 -0.73 57.64
CA ARG A 8 -1.75 -0.55 58.32
C ARG A 8 -1.56 0.88 58.88
N CYS A 9 -1.70 1.92 58.09
CA CYS A 9 -1.47 3.29 58.57
C CYS A 9 -2.70 4.00 59.07
N LYS A 10 -3.89 3.57 58.69
CA LYS A 10 -5.21 4.12 59.07
C LYS A 10 -5.36 5.64 58.80
N LYS A 11 -4.46 6.19 57.94
CA LYS A 11 -4.42 7.62 57.57
C LYS A 11 -4.89 7.87 56.14
N ASN A 12 -4.59 6.95 55.26
CA ASN A 12 -4.86 7.09 53.81
C ASN A 12 -5.88 6.05 53.36
N ILE A 13 -6.56 6.31 52.25
CA ILE A 13 -7.55 5.38 51.64
C ILE A 13 -6.83 4.13 51.12
N ALA A 14 -7.45 2.94 51.26
CA ALA A 14 -6.92 1.71 50.73
C ALA A 14 -7.18 1.60 49.23
N VAL A 15 -6.10 1.48 48.45
CA VAL A 15 -6.12 1.41 46.98
C VAL A 15 -5.69 0.03 46.49
N VAL A 16 -4.86 -0.68 47.26
CA VAL A 16 -4.35 -2.04 46.95
C VAL A 16 -4.94 -3.04 47.94
N PHE A 17 -5.59 -4.08 47.42
CA PHE A 17 -6.18 -5.13 48.23
C PHE A 17 -5.36 -6.42 48.07
N ILE A 18 -4.84 -6.92 49.19
CA ILE A 18 -4.03 -8.14 49.24
C ILE A 18 -4.85 -9.24 49.91
N THR A 19 -4.93 -10.40 49.27
CA THR A 19 -5.55 -11.58 49.86
C THR A 19 -4.48 -12.46 50.50
N LYS A 20 -4.49 -12.59 51.81
CA LYS A 20 -3.62 -13.48 52.60
C LYS A 20 -4.30 -14.80 52.83
N ILE A 21 -3.67 -15.89 52.45
CA ILE A 21 -4.16 -17.25 52.71
C ILE A 21 -3.44 -17.79 53.96
N GLU A 22 -4.13 -17.88 55.08
CA GLU A 22 -3.56 -18.33 56.38
C GLU A 22 -3.89 -19.82 56.66
N GLY A 23 -4.39 -20.58 55.67
CA GLY A 23 -4.72 -22.02 55.80
C GLY A 23 -5.79 -22.48 54.80
N PRO A 24 -6.12 -23.78 54.74
CA PRO A 24 -7.00 -24.32 53.68
C PRO A 24 -8.42 -23.72 53.63
N ASP A 25 -8.89 -23.01 54.69
CA ASP A 25 -10.24 -22.42 54.74
C ASP A 25 -10.32 -20.98 55.28
N LYS A 26 -9.15 -20.27 55.43
CA LYS A 26 -9.16 -18.90 55.94
C LYS A 26 -8.40 -17.95 54.97
N THR A 27 -9.15 -17.19 54.22
CA THR A 27 -8.65 -16.06 53.41
C THR A 27 -9.06 -14.75 54.10
N THR A 28 -8.06 -13.91 54.40
CA THR A 28 -8.27 -12.56 54.91
C THR A 28 -7.87 -11.55 53.83
N GLN A 29 -8.70 -10.55 53.57
CA GLN A 29 -8.46 -9.51 52.61
C GLN A 29 -8.07 -8.22 53.34
N GLU A 30 -6.86 -7.72 53.09
CA GLU A 30 -6.34 -6.47 53.68
C GLU A 30 -6.21 -5.40 52.62
N GLY A 31 -6.78 -4.21 52.88
CA GLY A 31 -6.67 -3.05 52.01
C GLY A 31 -5.51 -2.16 52.45
N LEU A 32 -4.60 -1.82 51.56
CA LEU A 32 -3.41 -0.99 51.81
C LEU A 32 -3.40 0.26 50.94
N CYS A 33 -2.90 1.38 51.45
CA CYS A 33 -2.58 2.53 50.61
C CYS A 33 -1.28 2.28 49.83
N LEU A 34 -1.06 3.03 48.76
CA LEU A 34 0.09 2.86 47.88
C LEU A 34 1.44 2.88 48.62
N LYS A 35 1.61 3.78 49.60
CA LYS A 35 2.82 3.90 50.42
C LYS A 35 3.05 2.65 51.27
N CYS A 36 2.03 2.14 51.94
CA CYS A 36 2.14 0.93 52.77
C CYS A 36 2.27 -0.37 51.95
N ALA A 37 1.70 -0.41 50.74
CA ALA A 37 1.85 -1.55 49.83
C ALA A 37 3.29 -1.67 49.31
N ARG A 38 3.95 -0.55 49.02
CA ARG A 38 5.36 -0.48 48.61
C ARG A 38 6.31 -0.88 49.75
N GLU A 39 6.11 -0.37 50.98
CA GLU A 39 6.88 -0.74 52.16
C GLU A 39 6.80 -2.27 52.48
N LEU A 40 5.76 -2.93 51.99
CA LEU A 40 5.59 -4.38 52.10
C LEU A 40 6.19 -5.18 50.93
N GLY A 41 6.80 -4.50 49.96
CA GLY A 41 7.51 -5.15 48.86
C GLY A 41 6.58 -5.92 47.91
N VAL A 42 5.41 -5.37 47.57
CA VAL A 42 4.49 -6.01 46.61
C VAL A 42 5.04 -5.83 45.19
N LYS A 43 5.82 -6.82 44.73
CA LYS A 43 6.57 -6.81 43.45
C LYS A 43 5.80 -6.35 42.18
N PRO A 44 4.48 -6.56 42.01
CA PRO A 44 3.79 -6.02 40.85
C PRO A 44 3.71 -4.48 40.80
N LEU A 45 3.78 -3.80 41.94
CA LEU A 45 3.69 -2.35 42.03
C LEU A 45 5.00 -1.66 41.58
N ASP A 46 6.14 -2.22 41.92
CA ASP A 46 7.45 -1.65 41.55
C ASP A 46 7.63 -1.73 40.02
N ASN A 47 7.22 -2.82 39.39
CA ASN A 47 7.29 -2.98 37.94
C ASN A 47 6.33 -2.04 37.17
N ILE A 48 5.15 -1.74 37.70
CA ILE A 48 4.19 -0.83 37.09
C ILE A 48 4.67 0.63 37.22
N MET A 49 5.31 0.97 38.33
CA MET A 49 5.87 2.32 38.55
C MET A 49 7.08 2.59 37.66
N GLU A 50 7.98 1.61 37.47
CA GLU A 50 9.09 1.70 36.55
C GLU A 50 8.62 1.86 35.07
N GLN A 51 7.57 1.13 34.67
CA GLN A 51 7.00 1.22 33.33
C GLN A 51 6.27 2.55 33.07
N MET A 52 5.70 3.19 34.10
CA MET A 52 4.97 4.45 33.98
C MET A 52 5.84 5.68 34.26
N GLY A 53 7.10 5.53 34.69
CA GLY A 53 8.01 6.64 34.97
C GLY A 53 7.58 7.53 36.15
N ILE A 54 6.80 6.98 37.12
CA ILE A 54 6.26 7.73 38.27
C ILE A 54 7.31 7.81 39.38
N THR A 55 7.70 9.03 39.76
CA THR A 55 8.67 9.31 40.81
C THR A 55 8.05 9.32 42.22
N GLU A 56 8.89 9.34 43.27
CA GLU A 56 8.43 9.40 44.68
C GLU A 56 7.63 10.68 44.98
N ASP A 57 8.02 11.79 44.39
CA ASP A 57 7.37 13.08 44.54
C ASP A 57 5.97 13.10 43.87
N ASP A 58 5.80 12.40 42.76
CA ASP A 58 4.51 12.23 42.09
C ASP A 58 3.51 11.39 42.92
N LEU A 59 4.01 10.44 43.70
CA LEU A 59 3.20 9.62 44.62
C LEU A 59 2.70 10.41 45.84
N GLU A 60 3.47 11.36 46.35
CA GLU A 60 3.06 12.24 47.41
C GLU A 60 2.01 13.28 46.91
N ALA A 61 2.19 13.81 45.71
CA ALA A 61 1.22 14.66 45.05
C ALA A 61 -0.12 13.97 44.79
N LEU A 62 -0.10 12.75 44.23
CA LEU A 62 -1.28 11.90 44.00
C LEU A 62 -2.00 11.51 45.31
N SER A 63 -1.27 11.25 46.37
CA SER A 63 -1.88 10.92 47.67
C SER A 63 -2.54 12.13 48.34
N GLY A 64 -2.07 13.38 48.05
CA GLY A 64 -2.64 14.64 48.49
C GLY A 64 -3.90 15.02 47.70
N GLU A 65 -3.92 14.82 46.40
CA GLU A 65 -5.08 15.13 45.54
C GLU A 65 -6.26 14.16 45.74
N ILE A 66 -6.00 12.88 46.02
CA ILE A 66 -7.07 11.90 46.33
C ILE A 66 -7.76 12.21 47.67
N GLY A 67 -7.09 12.93 48.56
CA GLY A 67 -7.67 13.41 49.85
C GLY A 67 -8.64 14.57 49.70
N SER A 68 -8.61 15.31 48.58
CA SER A 68 -9.46 16.50 48.32
C SER A 68 -10.65 16.20 47.38
N LEU A 69 -10.82 14.97 46.90
CA LEU A 69 -11.92 14.54 46.02
C LEU A 69 -13.18 14.16 46.80
N SER A 70 -13.77 15.14 47.51
CA SER A 70 -15.14 15.02 48.02
C SER A 70 -16.24 15.15 46.94
N ASP A 71 -15.86 15.34 45.66
CA ASP A 71 -16.79 15.52 44.54
C ASP A 71 -16.93 14.32 43.60
N LEU A 72 -16.54 13.10 44.03
CA LEU A 72 -16.71 11.87 43.27
C LEU A 72 -18.07 11.20 43.40
N ASN A 73 -19.11 11.91 43.81
CA ASN A 73 -20.48 11.43 43.91
C ASN A 73 -21.23 11.25 42.59
N ASP A 74 -20.63 11.73 41.47
CA ASP A 74 -21.28 11.68 40.13
C ASP A 74 -20.87 10.49 39.25
N LEU A 75 -20.13 9.50 39.78
CA LEU A 75 -19.54 8.40 38.97
C LEU A 75 -20.01 6.97 39.32
N VAL A 76 -21.16 6.82 40.01
CA VAL A 76 -21.71 5.49 40.25
C VAL A 76 -23.16 5.41 39.77
N PRO A 77 -23.51 4.50 38.82
CA PRO A 77 -24.90 4.33 38.42
C PRO A 77 -25.68 3.60 39.53
N ALA A 78 -26.79 4.22 39.94
CA ALA A 78 -27.78 3.61 40.83
C ALA A 78 -28.47 2.43 40.11
N GLY A 79 -28.40 1.24 40.72
CA GLY A 79 -29.26 0.14 40.40
C GLY A 79 -30.55 0.26 41.22
N SER A 80 -31.65 -0.01 40.53
CA SER A 80 -33.02 -0.41 40.86
C SER A 80 -33.55 -0.30 42.27
N ASP A 81 -34.71 0.25 42.36
CA ASP A 81 -36.01 -0.17 42.86
C ASP A 81 -36.75 0.89 43.69
N GLY A 82 -37.95 1.20 43.24
CA GLY A 82 -39.21 1.18 43.98
C GLY A 82 -39.74 2.51 44.52
N THR A 83 -40.84 2.91 43.90
CA THR A 83 -42.10 3.47 44.44
C THR A 83 -42.17 4.94 44.96
N ASP A 84 -42.98 5.65 44.21
CA ASP A 84 -44.12 6.54 44.53
C ASP A 84 -43.97 7.72 45.49
N ASP A 85 -44.50 8.79 44.92
CA ASP A 85 -45.44 9.81 45.41
C ASP A 85 -44.99 11.23 45.75
N ASP A 86 -45.73 12.11 45.05
CA ASP A 86 -46.20 13.46 45.39
C ASP A 86 -45.33 14.73 45.33
N ALA A 87 -45.81 15.62 44.47
CA ALA A 87 -45.58 17.05 44.39
C ALA A 87 -46.40 17.80 45.48
N PRO A 88 -46.46 19.14 45.58
CA PRO A 88 -45.64 20.25 45.05
C PRO A 88 -45.40 21.35 46.14
N HIS A 89 -44.72 22.44 45.84
CA HIS A 89 -45.03 23.86 46.07
C HIS A 89 -43.83 24.82 46.06
N GLU A 90 -43.95 25.77 45.16
CA GLU A 90 -43.68 27.22 45.18
C GLU A 90 -43.04 27.83 46.45
N THR A 91 -42.06 28.76 46.24
CA THR A 91 -42.23 30.22 46.39
C THR A 91 -40.92 30.95 46.24
N ASP A 92 -40.92 31.96 45.36
CA ASP A 92 -40.10 33.19 45.46
C ASP A 92 -40.53 34.02 46.64
N PRO A 93 -39.75 34.96 47.19
CA PRO A 93 -39.67 36.29 46.57
C PRO A 93 -38.42 37.17 46.87
N VAL A 94 -38.14 38.07 45.92
CA VAL A 94 -38.05 39.57 45.98
C VAL A 94 -36.92 40.26 46.76
N ALA A 95 -36.04 40.93 46.07
CA ALA A 95 -35.70 42.34 45.88
C ALA A 95 -35.07 43.24 46.99
N ALA A 96 -34.22 44.10 46.50
CA ALA A 96 -33.85 45.50 46.80
C ALA A 96 -32.38 45.65 47.24
N GLY A 97 -31.57 46.58 46.75
CA GLY A 97 -31.70 47.85 46.16
C GLY A 97 -30.33 48.50 45.94
N THR A 98 -30.23 49.23 44.86
CA THR A 98 -29.66 50.58 44.57
C THR A 98 -28.22 51.00 44.95
N LEU A 99 -27.36 51.10 43.89
CA LEU A 99 -26.73 52.29 43.20
C LEU A 99 -25.64 53.08 43.92
N PRO A 100 -24.77 53.91 43.26
CA PRO A 100 -24.01 53.77 42.00
C PRO A 100 -22.53 54.26 42.13
N GLY A 101 -21.72 54.05 41.09
CA GLY A 101 -20.39 54.65 40.91
C GLY A 101 -19.58 54.13 39.75
N GLN A 102 -19.52 54.86 38.66
CA GLN A 102 -18.72 54.68 37.44
C GLN A 102 -17.21 55.01 37.63
N PRO A 103 -16.23 54.81 36.70
CA PRO A 103 -16.37 54.36 35.29
C PRO A 103 -15.32 53.41 34.74
N ALA A 104 -15.71 52.78 33.63
CA ALA A 104 -15.00 52.44 32.39
C ALA A 104 -13.61 51.80 32.33
N GLY A 105 -13.55 50.65 31.68
CA GLY A 105 -12.38 50.12 30.99
C GLY A 105 -12.35 48.60 30.90
N SER A 106 -12.46 48.05 29.67
CA SER A 106 -12.09 46.67 29.29
C SER A 106 -12.97 45.51 29.81
N SER A 107 -14.12 45.25 29.17
CA SER A 107 -14.95 44.08 29.44
C SER A 107 -15.45 43.35 28.17
N GLN A 108 -14.69 43.36 27.06
CA GLN A 108 -15.08 42.62 25.88
C GLN A 108 -14.33 41.27 25.67
N GLU A 109 -13.18 41.03 26.30
CA GLU A 109 -12.43 39.79 26.18
C GLU A 109 -12.85 38.72 27.22
N GLU A 110 -13.20 39.09 28.44
CA GLU A 110 -13.60 38.11 29.46
C GLU A 110 -15.00 37.49 29.24
N THR A 111 -15.88 38.17 28.49
CA THR A 111 -17.21 37.62 28.16
C THR A 111 -17.18 36.62 27.05
N ARG A 112 -16.21 36.68 26.10
CA ARG A 112 -16.02 35.70 25.04
C ARG A 112 -15.44 34.40 25.58
N THR A 113 -14.50 34.43 26.50
CA THR A 113 -13.88 33.24 27.10
C THR A 113 -14.80 32.49 28.08
N ARG A 114 -15.76 33.17 28.73
CA ARG A 114 -16.75 32.49 29.59
C ARG A 114 -17.91 31.86 28.82
N SER A 115 -18.31 32.38 27.67
CA SER A 115 -19.34 31.79 26.83
C SER A 115 -18.79 30.58 26.07
N SER A 116 -17.55 30.60 25.53
CA SER A 116 -16.92 29.49 24.89
C SER A 116 -16.70 28.29 25.85
N ARG A 117 -16.22 28.55 27.08
CA ARG A 117 -16.08 27.49 28.10
C ARG A 117 -17.42 26.85 28.55
N LYS A 118 -18.55 27.59 28.49
CA LYS A 118 -19.88 27.03 28.78
C LYS A 118 -20.44 26.22 27.59
N GLU A 119 -20.12 26.57 26.34
CA GLU A 119 -20.51 25.85 25.15
C GLU A 119 -19.68 24.60 25.00
N ASP A 120 -18.38 24.62 25.29
CA ASP A 120 -17.50 23.44 25.26
C ASP A 120 -17.94 22.35 26.26
N LYS A 121 -18.39 22.73 27.45
CA LYS A 121 -18.99 21.75 28.41
C LYS A 121 -20.28 21.13 27.94
N LYS A 122 -20.97 21.70 26.93
CA LYS A 122 -22.19 21.15 26.33
C LYS A 122 -21.91 20.23 25.15
N ARG A 123 -20.68 20.16 24.59
CA ARG A 123 -20.27 19.39 23.42
C ARG A 123 -19.21 18.32 23.77
N LYS A 124 -19.38 17.64 24.92
CA LYS A 124 -18.39 16.72 25.47
C LYS A 124 -18.08 15.54 24.54
N TYR A 125 -19.11 14.91 23.97
CA TYR A 125 -18.94 13.73 23.10
C TYR A 125 -18.44 14.13 21.71
N LEU A 126 -18.94 15.21 21.12
CA LEU A 126 -18.49 15.71 19.83
C LEU A 126 -17.01 16.10 19.87
N ASN A 127 -16.57 16.83 20.89
CA ASN A 127 -15.18 17.28 20.99
C ASN A 127 -14.20 16.13 21.27
N ASN A 128 -14.66 15.04 21.92
CA ASN A 128 -13.78 13.91 22.26
C ASN A 128 -13.71 12.84 21.14
N TYR A 129 -14.75 12.71 20.30
CA TYR A 129 -14.90 11.62 19.37
C TYR A 129 -15.15 12.05 17.91
N CYS A 130 -15.25 13.36 17.65
CA CYS A 130 -15.50 13.88 16.32
C CYS A 130 -14.57 15.04 16.00
N GLU A 131 -14.13 15.10 14.77
CA GLU A 131 -13.40 16.20 14.21
C GLU A 131 -14.33 17.16 13.48
N ASN A 132 -14.28 18.46 13.78
CA ASN A 132 -15.15 19.47 13.15
C ASN A 132 -14.54 19.94 11.82
N LEU A 133 -15.00 19.37 10.70
CA LEU A 133 -14.54 19.73 9.36
C LEU A 133 -14.92 21.17 8.98
N THR A 134 -16.08 21.68 9.45
CA THR A 134 -16.50 23.06 9.17
C THR A 134 -15.58 24.08 9.85
N GLN A 135 -15.11 23.77 11.06
CA GLN A 135 -14.12 24.59 11.75
C GLN A 135 -12.77 24.53 11.05
N LYS A 136 -12.29 23.35 10.66
CA LYS A 136 -11.07 23.21 9.86
C LYS A 136 -11.13 24.01 8.55
N ALA A 137 -12.29 24.00 7.87
CA ALA A 137 -12.50 24.81 6.66
C ALA A 137 -12.40 26.32 6.96
N ALA A 138 -12.96 26.78 8.08
CA ALA A 138 -12.88 28.18 8.49
C ALA A 138 -11.47 28.62 8.87
N GLU A 139 -10.67 27.70 9.41
CA GLU A 139 -9.26 27.91 9.76
C GLU A 139 -8.30 27.73 8.55
N GLY A 140 -8.83 27.39 7.36
CA GLY A 140 -8.02 27.16 6.16
C GLY A 140 -7.15 25.90 6.22
N ARG A 141 -7.51 24.94 7.07
CA ARG A 141 -6.77 23.67 7.28
C ARG A 141 -7.32 22.48 6.47
N ILE A 142 -8.21 22.75 5.53
CA ILE A 142 -8.66 21.75 4.55
C ILE A 142 -8.00 22.07 3.21
N ASP A 143 -7.41 21.08 2.61
CA ASP A 143 -6.77 21.18 1.32
C ASP A 143 -7.77 21.58 0.22
N HIS A 144 -7.27 22.24 -0.83
CA HIS A 144 -8.11 22.67 -1.93
C HIS A 144 -8.70 21.46 -2.68
N ILE A 145 -10.03 21.30 -2.62
CA ILE A 145 -10.72 20.16 -3.23
C ILE A 145 -11.08 20.47 -4.67
N VAL A 146 -10.58 19.67 -5.58
CA VAL A 146 -10.76 19.80 -7.04
C VAL A 146 -11.52 18.60 -7.59
N GLY A 147 -12.44 18.84 -8.52
CA GLY A 147 -13.02 17.79 -9.38
C GLY A 147 -14.15 16.96 -8.78
N ARG A 148 -14.67 17.28 -7.59
CA ARG A 148 -15.78 16.56 -6.93
C ARG A 148 -17.08 17.39 -6.80
N ASP A 149 -17.26 18.37 -7.65
CA ASP A 149 -18.40 19.29 -7.58
C ASP A 149 -19.74 18.58 -7.79
N ARG A 150 -19.82 17.67 -8.76
CA ARG A 150 -21.04 16.92 -9.08
C ARG A 150 -21.50 16.03 -7.94
N GLU A 151 -20.56 15.32 -7.32
CA GLU A 151 -20.81 14.43 -6.19
C GLU A 151 -21.22 15.23 -4.95
N THR A 152 -20.52 16.33 -4.68
CA THR A 152 -20.87 17.26 -3.57
C THR A 152 -22.24 17.88 -3.77
N ASP A 153 -22.59 18.32 -4.98
CA ASP A 153 -23.94 18.81 -5.32
C ASP A 153 -25.00 17.73 -5.07
N ARG A 154 -24.70 16.48 -5.44
CA ARG A 154 -25.61 15.36 -5.20
C ARG A 154 -25.80 15.09 -3.71
N VAL A 155 -24.74 15.16 -2.91
CA VAL A 155 -24.80 15.04 -1.45
C VAL A 155 -25.68 16.16 -0.87
N ILE A 156 -25.49 17.40 -1.29
CA ILE A 156 -26.30 18.56 -0.86
C ILE A 156 -27.79 18.34 -1.20
N GLN A 157 -28.09 17.87 -2.42
CA GLN A 157 -29.46 17.56 -2.83
C GLN A 157 -30.11 16.50 -1.93
N ILE A 158 -29.37 15.44 -1.58
CA ILE A 158 -29.87 14.36 -0.73
C ILE A 158 -30.10 14.86 0.69
N LEU A 159 -29.15 15.59 1.27
CA LEU A 159 -29.26 16.16 2.63
C LEU A 159 -30.45 17.12 2.77
N ASN A 160 -30.85 17.80 1.68
CA ASN A 160 -32.00 18.72 1.67
C ASN A 160 -33.36 18.03 1.51
N ARG A 161 -33.40 16.70 1.32
CA ARG A 161 -34.66 15.93 1.20
C ARG A 161 -35.37 15.82 2.54
N ARG A 162 -36.67 15.60 2.49
CA ARG A 162 -37.50 15.33 3.66
C ARG A 162 -37.32 13.90 4.19
N GLN A 163 -37.10 12.94 3.28
CA GLN A 163 -36.89 11.53 3.57
C GLN A 163 -35.72 11.00 2.76
N LYS A 164 -35.07 9.92 3.20
CA LYS A 164 -33.84 9.38 2.58
C LYS A 164 -32.77 10.47 2.44
N ASN A 165 -32.58 11.22 3.51
CA ASN A 165 -31.70 12.39 3.56
C ASN A 165 -30.29 12.07 4.08
N ASN A 166 -29.91 10.79 4.11
CA ASN A 166 -28.57 10.35 4.48
C ASN A 166 -27.84 9.81 3.22
N PRO A 167 -26.91 10.55 2.63
CA PRO A 167 -26.10 10.04 1.54
C PRO A 167 -25.13 8.96 2.02
N CYS A 168 -24.92 7.93 1.20
CA CYS A 168 -23.88 6.93 1.38
C CYS A 168 -22.91 7.01 0.19
N LEU A 169 -21.69 7.43 0.42
CA LEU A 169 -20.63 7.55 -0.56
C LEU A 169 -20.06 6.14 -0.82
N ILE A 170 -20.22 5.66 -2.05
CA ILE A 170 -19.81 4.31 -2.44
C ILE A 170 -18.69 4.40 -3.47
N GLY A 171 -17.54 3.86 -3.15
CA GLY A 171 -16.39 3.85 -4.05
C GLY A 171 -15.24 3.03 -3.48
N GLU A 172 -14.28 2.69 -4.32
CA GLU A 172 -13.09 1.96 -3.89
C GLU A 172 -12.23 2.81 -2.91
N PRO A 173 -11.34 2.19 -2.12
CA PRO A 173 -10.39 2.92 -1.29
C PRO A 173 -9.55 3.89 -2.13
N GLY A 174 -9.24 5.08 -1.60
CA GLY A 174 -8.37 6.04 -2.29
C GLY A 174 -9.02 6.87 -3.41
N VAL A 175 -10.32 6.68 -3.74
CA VAL A 175 -10.98 7.49 -4.79
C VAL A 175 -11.44 8.89 -4.32
N GLY A 176 -11.19 9.26 -3.06
CA GLY A 176 -11.53 10.59 -2.53
C GLY A 176 -12.95 10.70 -1.96
N LYS A 177 -13.45 9.65 -1.29
CA LYS A 177 -14.77 9.71 -0.59
C LYS A 177 -14.80 10.76 0.50
N THR A 178 -13.76 10.83 1.32
CA THR A 178 -13.64 11.79 2.42
C THR A 178 -13.55 13.23 1.92
N ALA A 179 -12.87 13.46 0.78
CA ALA A 179 -12.79 14.77 0.12
C ALA A 179 -14.17 15.35 -0.26
N VAL A 180 -15.17 14.51 -0.54
CA VAL A 180 -16.55 14.98 -0.81
C VAL A 180 -17.19 15.56 0.46
N ALA A 181 -16.91 14.97 1.64
CA ALA A 181 -17.42 15.48 2.91
C ALA A 181 -16.70 16.79 3.33
N GLU A 182 -15.40 16.86 3.09
CA GLU A 182 -14.59 18.07 3.28
C GLU A 182 -15.05 19.19 2.32
N GLY A 183 -15.33 18.86 1.05
CA GLY A 183 -15.89 19.78 0.06
C GLY A 183 -17.23 20.36 0.48
N LEU A 184 -18.07 19.55 1.13
CA LEU A 184 -19.31 20.04 1.72
C LEU A 184 -19.02 21.06 2.84
N ALA A 185 -18.04 20.79 3.72
CA ALA A 185 -17.66 21.70 4.80
C ALA A 185 -17.12 23.04 4.28
N VAL A 186 -16.28 23.00 3.24
CA VAL A 186 -15.77 24.21 2.56
C VAL A 186 -16.92 25.03 1.96
N ARG A 187 -17.86 24.39 1.24
CA ARG A 187 -19.02 25.06 0.64
C ARG A 187 -19.97 25.66 1.69
N ILE A 188 -20.10 25.00 2.87
CA ILE A 188 -20.85 25.56 4.00
C ILE A 188 -20.18 26.85 4.48
N ASN A 189 -18.88 26.84 4.67
CA ASN A 189 -18.12 28.01 5.13
C ASN A 189 -18.19 29.17 4.13
N GLU A 190 -18.10 28.88 2.83
CA GLU A 190 -18.20 29.89 1.77
C GLU A 190 -19.64 30.36 1.50
N GLY A 191 -20.63 29.75 2.14
CA GLY A 191 -22.05 30.08 1.93
C GLY A 191 -22.63 29.60 0.57
N ARG A 192 -21.90 28.79 -0.19
CA ARG A 192 -22.32 28.24 -1.52
C ARG A 192 -23.25 27.04 -1.37
N ILE A 193 -24.26 27.16 -0.51
CA ILE A 193 -25.21 26.09 -0.19
C ILE A 193 -26.63 26.66 0.02
N PRO A 194 -27.69 25.82 -0.06
CA PRO A 194 -29.06 26.24 0.23
C PRO A 194 -29.19 26.84 1.64
N PHE A 195 -30.06 27.83 1.79
CA PHE A 195 -30.27 28.59 3.03
C PHE A 195 -30.46 27.70 4.27
N LYS A 196 -31.19 26.59 4.14
CA LYS A 196 -31.44 25.64 5.24
C LYS A 196 -30.20 24.95 5.78
N MET A 197 -29.11 24.93 5.01
CA MET A 197 -27.87 24.26 5.37
C MET A 197 -26.75 25.20 5.84
N ARG A 198 -26.94 26.52 5.75
CA ARG A 198 -25.90 27.51 6.09
C ARG A 198 -25.39 27.45 7.52
N ASN A 199 -26.23 26.98 8.44
CA ASN A 199 -25.87 26.88 9.86
C ASN A 199 -25.53 25.43 10.27
N LYS A 200 -25.35 24.52 9.30
CA LYS A 200 -24.98 23.15 9.60
C LYS A 200 -23.48 23.05 9.84
N GLU A 201 -23.11 22.16 10.74
CA GLU A 201 -21.73 21.79 11.04
C GLU A 201 -21.50 20.34 10.59
N VAL A 202 -20.38 20.08 9.93
CA VAL A 202 -19.96 18.75 9.48
C VAL A 202 -18.92 18.21 10.44
N HIS A 203 -19.19 17.07 11.05
CA HIS A 203 -18.30 16.42 12.00
C HIS A 203 -17.94 15.02 11.53
N LEU A 204 -16.66 14.73 11.41
CA LEU A 204 -16.12 13.40 11.08
C LEU A 204 -15.98 12.58 12.36
N LEU A 205 -16.64 11.42 12.42
CA LEU A 205 -16.59 10.53 13.57
C LEU A 205 -15.32 9.70 13.57
N ASP A 206 -14.53 9.77 14.62
CA ASP A 206 -13.41 8.87 14.89
C ASP A 206 -13.92 7.62 15.65
N LEU A 207 -14.09 6.54 14.89
CA LEU A 207 -14.51 5.26 15.46
C LEU A 207 -13.45 4.66 16.38
N THR A 208 -12.17 4.90 16.09
CA THR A 208 -11.05 4.40 16.88
C THR A 208 -11.03 5.01 18.27
N ALA A 209 -11.17 6.35 18.36
CA ALA A 209 -11.29 7.05 19.62
C ALA A 209 -12.52 6.62 20.43
N LEU A 210 -13.63 6.33 19.73
CA LEU A 210 -14.86 5.89 20.39
C LEU A 210 -14.71 4.49 21.06
N VAL A 211 -13.93 3.61 20.44
CA VAL A 211 -13.66 2.24 20.92
C VAL A 211 -12.50 2.20 21.91
N ALA A 212 -11.53 3.09 21.79
CA ALA A 212 -10.33 3.10 22.62
C ALA A 212 -10.66 3.13 24.12
N GLY A 213 -10.02 2.20 24.90
CA GLY A 213 -10.22 2.10 26.35
C GLY A 213 -11.57 1.53 26.78
N THR A 214 -12.39 0.99 25.88
CA THR A 214 -13.61 0.27 26.25
C THR A 214 -13.30 -1.21 26.51
N GLN A 215 -13.33 -1.62 27.78
CA GLN A 215 -13.14 -3.03 28.17
C GLN A 215 -14.47 -3.83 28.08
N PHE A 216 -15.61 -3.16 28.13
CA PHE A 216 -16.93 -3.77 28.13
C PHE A 216 -17.83 -3.15 27.05
N ARG A 217 -18.63 -4.00 26.41
CA ARG A 217 -19.62 -3.62 25.38
C ARG A 217 -20.51 -2.43 25.79
N GLY A 218 -20.98 -2.40 27.04
CA GLY A 218 -21.84 -1.34 27.54
C GLY A 218 -21.20 0.06 27.57
N GLN A 219 -19.87 0.13 27.67
CA GLN A 219 -19.17 1.43 27.66
C GLN A 219 -19.20 2.08 26.27
N PHE A 220 -18.94 1.28 25.22
CA PHE A 220 -19.04 1.74 23.83
C PHE A 220 -20.48 2.16 23.49
N GLU A 221 -21.47 1.33 23.86
CA GLU A 221 -22.89 1.64 23.64
C GLU A 221 -23.30 2.95 24.35
N SER A 222 -22.84 3.16 25.57
CA SER A 222 -23.07 4.40 26.32
C SER A 222 -22.44 5.63 25.67
N ARG A 223 -21.19 5.53 25.17
CA ARG A 223 -20.53 6.63 24.44
C ARG A 223 -21.25 6.96 23.14
N MET A 224 -21.61 5.95 22.34
CA MET A 224 -22.35 6.13 21.10
C MET A 224 -23.72 6.77 21.35
N LYS A 225 -24.45 6.28 22.35
CA LYS A 225 -25.74 6.84 22.75
C LYS A 225 -25.61 8.30 23.19
N GLY A 226 -24.60 8.61 24.03
CA GLY A 226 -24.30 9.97 24.46
C GLY A 226 -24.00 10.90 23.30
N LEU A 227 -23.22 10.46 22.30
CA LEU A 227 -22.92 11.21 21.08
C LEU A 227 -24.20 11.50 20.27
N ILE A 228 -25.04 10.47 20.06
CA ILE A 228 -26.29 10.61 19.29
C ILE A 228 -27.25 11.56 20.00
N ASP A 229 -27.38 11.46 21.31
CA ASP A 229 -28.27 12.33 22.08
C ASP A 229 -27.74 13.78 22.08
N GLU A 230 -26.42 13.99 22.04
CA GLU A 230 -25.81 15.30 21.90
C GLU A 230 -26.06 15.91 20.51
N VAL A 231 -25.86 15.11 19.42
CA VAL A 231 -26.16 15.50 18.03
C VAL A 231 -27.64 15.89 17.88
N LYS A 232 -28.55 15.12 18.46
CA LYS A 232 -30.01 15.42 18.45
C LYS A 232 -30.32 16.72 19.16
N ARG A 233 -29.73 16.93 20.34
CA ARG A 233 -29.97 18.15 21.13
C ARG A 233 -29.53 19.41 20.41
N ILE A 234 -28.38 19.33 19.71
CA ILE A 234 -27.83 20.47 18.96
C ILE A 234 -28.60 20.70 17.66
N GLY A 235 -28.95 19.65 16.92
CA GLY A 235 -29.88 19.67 15.77
C GLY A 235 -29.30 20.21 14.46
N ASN A 236 -28.12 20.85 14.46
CA ASN A 236 -27.49 21.40 13.26
C ASN A 236 -26.27 20.57 12.78
N ILE A 237 -26.03 19.42 13.36
CA ILE A 237 -24.88 18.56 13.06
C ILE A 237 -25.20 17.62 11.90
N ILE A 238 -24.22 17.47 10.97
CA ILE A 238 -24.14 16.41 9.98
C ILE A 238 -22.95 15.54 10.38
N LEU A 239 -23.23 14.27 10.71
CA LEU A 239 -22.20 13.34 11.13
C LEU A 239 -21.66 12.57 9.91
N VAL A 240 -20.37 12.64 9.67
CA VAL A 240 -19.68 11.84 8.66
C VAL A 240 -19.10 10.60 9.31
N ILE A 241 -19.40 9.44 8.76
CA ILE A 241 -18.92 8.15 9.26
C ILE A 241 -18.19 7.46 8.12
N ASP A 242 -16.87 7.47 8.22
CA ASP A 242 -16.07 6.69 7.29
C ASP A 242 -16.14 5.21 7.67
N GLU A 243 -16.03 4.32 6.67
CA GLU A 243 -16.21 2.88 6.83
C GLU A 243 -17.49 2.53 7.64
N VAL A 244 -18.62 3.13 7.27
CA VAL A 244 -19.91 2.97 7.98
C VAL A 244 -20.31 1.50 8.17
N HIS A 245 -19.79 0.60 7.35
CA HIS A 245 -19.99 -0.84 7.46
C HIS A 245 -19.43 -1.42 8.77
N ASN A 246 -18.38 -0.82 9.35
CA ASN A 246 -17.82 -1.25 10.64
C ASN A 246 -18.81 -1.06 11.79
N ILE A 247 -19.69 -0.08 11.68
CA ILE A 247 -20.75 0.14 12.67
C ILE A 247 -21.90 -0.86 12.51
N VAL A 248 -22.17 -1.29 11.25
CA VAL A 248 -23.33 -2.10 10.88
C VAL A 248 -23.01 -3.58 10.88
N GLY A 249 -21.79 -3.96 10.49
CA GLY A 249 -21.42 -5.34 10.17
C GLY A 249 -20.92 -6.20 11.33
N THR A 250 -20.71 -5.66 12.49
CA THR A 250 -20.14 -6.37 13.65
C THR A 250 -21.12 -7.31 14.40
N GLY A 251 -22.24 -7.67 13.75
CA GLY A 251 -23.34 -8.44 14.38
C GLY A 251 -23.23 -9.97 14.34
N ASP A 252 -22.35 -10.56 13.52
CA ASP A 252 -22.35 -12.01 13.25
C ASP A 252 -21.37 -12.85 14.08
N SER A 253 -20.50 -12.25 14.87
CA SER A 253 -19.65 -12.96 15.82
C SER A 253 -20.14 -12.76 17.26
N GLU A 254 -20.26 -13.85 18.01
CA GLU A 254 -20.56 -13.83 19.46
C GLU A 254 -19.56 -12.92 20.18
N GLY A 255 -20.01 -11.71 20.59
CA GLY A 255 -19.18 -10.72 21.28
C GLY A 255 -18.95 -9.40 20.53
N SER A 256 -19.39 -9.26 19.28
CA SER A 256 -19.15 -8.04 18.49
C SER A 256 -20.06 -6.87 18.90
N MET A 257 -19.49 -5.63 18.82
CA MET A 257 -20.13 -4.39 19.22
C MET A 257 -21.19 -3.95 18.21
N ASN A 258 -22.48 -3.99 18.56
CA ASN A 258 -23.59 -3.71 17.66
C ASN A 258 -24.07 -2.25 17.75
N ALA A 259 -23.26 -1.30 17.23
CA ALA A 259 -23.62 0.12 17.17
C ALA A 259 -24.81 0.40 16.23
N ALA A 260 -25.07 -0.51 15.29
CA ALA A 260 -26.22 -0.40 14.38
C ALA A 260 -27.55 -0.28 15.11
N ASN A 261 -27.75 -1.02 16.21
CA ASN A 261 -28.99 -0.99 16.97
C ASN A 261 -29.27 0.35 17.66
N ILE A 262 -28.22 1.17 17.89
CA ILE A 262 -28.35 2.49 18.48
C ILE A 262 -28.59 3.55 17.36
N LEU A 263 -27.92 3.39 16.21
CA LEU A 263 -28.07 4.30 15.06
C LEU A 263 -29.40 4.13 14.33
N LYS A 264 -29.86 2.88 14.13
CA LYS A 264 -31.09 2.57 13.38
C LYS A 264 -32.33 3.36 13.86
N PRO A 265 -32.65 3.44 15.18
CA PRO A 265 -33.79 4.21 15.64
C PRO A 265 -33.66 5.72 15.38
N ALA A 266 -32.47 6.28 15.50
CA ALA A 266 -32.22 7.69 15.27
C ALA A 266 -32.33 8.05 13.78
N LEU A 267 -31.75 7.23 12.90
CA LEU A 267 -31.90 7.35 11.43
C LEU A 267 -33.35 7.11 10.99
N ALA A 268 -34.06 6.16 11.62
CA ALA A 268 -35.44 5.84 11.27
C ALA A 268 -36.40 7.02 11.56
N ARG A 269 -36.20 7.73 12.64
CA ARG A 269 -36.99 8.91 13.00
C ARG A 269 -36.58 10.18 12.26
N GLY A 270 -35.37 10.21 11.63
CA GLY A 270 -34.80 11.39 11.01
C GLY A 270 -34.29 12.42 12.03
N ASP A 271 -33.96 11.96 13.24
CA ASP A 271 -33.46 12.79 14.33
C ASP A 271 -32.04 13.32 14.08
N ILE A 272 -31.27 12.58 13.25
CA ILE A 272 -29.89 12.90 12.87
C ILE A 272 -29.72 12.81 11.36
N GLN A 273 -28.72 13.54 10.83
CA GLN A 273 -28.26 13.43 9.43
C GLN A 273 -26.88 12.82 9.41
N VAL A 274 -26.70 11.79 8.59
CA VAL A 274 -25.45 11.04 8.49
C VAL A 274 -25.01 10.96 7.03
N ILE A 275 -23.73 11.19 6.78
CA ILE A 275 -23.03 10.84 5.53
C ILE A 275 -22.20 9.59 5.83
N GLY A 276 -22.53 8.46 5.22
CA GLY A 276 -21.71 7.24 5.32
C GLY A 276 -20.74 7.15 4.16
N ALA A 277 -19.54 6.61 4.36
CA ALA A 277 -18.63 6.22 3.30
C ALA A 277 -18.33 4.72 3.41
N THR A 278 -18.26 4.01 2.27
CA THR A 278 -17.99 2.56 2.22
C THR A 278 -17.63 2.11 0.80
N THR A 279 -17.21 0.84 0.66
CA THR A 279 -17.03 0.23 -0.66
C THR A 279 -18.34 -0.38 -1.19
N LEU A 280 -18.41 -0.65 -2.51
CA LEU A 280 -19.60 -1.28 -3.12
C LEU A 280 -19.86 -2.69 -2.56
N LYS A 281 -18.80 -3.46 -2.30
CA LYS A 281 -18.87 -4.80 -1.74
C LYS A 281 -19.49 -4.80 -0.35
N GLU A 282 -19.05 -3.89 0.50
CA GLU A 282 -19.52 -3.74 1.88
C GLU A 282 -20.91 -3.13 1.94
N TYR A 283 -21.21 -2.16 1.08
CA TYR A 283 -22.57 -1.61 0.96
C TYR A 283 -23.61 -2.70 0.68
N ARG A 284 -23.34 -3.57 -0.32
CA ARG A 284 -24.21 -4.70 -0.66
C ARG A 284 -24.31 -5.73 0.47
N LYS A 285 -23.20 -5.98 1.17
CA LYS A 285 -23.16 -6.98 2.23
C LYS A 285 -23.89 -6.56 3.50
N TYR A 286 -23.75 -5.30 3.91
CA TYR A 286 -24.16 -4.82 5.22
C TYR A 286 -25.32 -3.81 5.21
N ILE A 287 -25.43 -2.94 4.19
CA ILE A 287 -26.45 -1.88 4.17
C ILE A 287 -27.63 -2.30 3.30
N GLU A 288 -27.42 -2.81 2.10
CA GLU A 288 -28.49 -3.20 1.17
C GLU A 288 -29.30 -4.40 1.69
N LYS A 289 -28.68 -5.32 2.44
CA LYS A 289 -29.39 -6.44 3.07
C LYS A 289 -30.25 -6.04 4.26
N ASP A 290 -30.00 -4.89 4.86
CA ASP A 290 -30.76 -4.40 6.01
C ASP A 290 -31.84 -3.43 5.53
N ALA A 291 -33.09 -3.90 5.47
CA ALA A 291 -34.23 -3.13 4.98
C ALA A 291 -34.48 -1.81 5.73
N ALA A 292 -34.00 -1.66 6.98
CA ALA A 292 -34.14 -0.45 7.76
C ALA A 292 -33.11 0.62 7.33
N LEU A 293 -31.90 0.20 7.00
CA LEU A 293 -30.81 1.07 6.54
C LEU A 293 -30.98 1.42 5.05
N GLU A 294 -31.29 0.46 4.20
CA GLU A 294 -31.52 0.66 2.76
C GLU A 294 -32.58 1.74 2.50
N ARG A 295 -33.64 1.78 3.29
CA ARG A 295 -34.69 2.80 3.18
C ARG A 295 -34.26 4.18 3.67
N ARG A 296 -33.10 4.31 4.32
CA ARG A 296 -32.62 5.58 4.93
C ARG A 296 -31.40 6.15 4.24
N PHE A 297 -30.51 5.29 3.76
CA PHE A 297 -29.36 5.70 2.99
C PHE A 297 -29.69 5.84 1.50
N GLN A 298 -29.12 6.85 0.86
CA GLN A 298 -29.19 7.07 -0.58
C GLN A 298 -27.78 6.91 -1.17
N PRO A 299 -27.54 5.93 -2.06
CA PRO A 299 -26.22 5.74 -2.65
C PRO A 299 -25.81 6.94 -3.52
N VAL A 300 -24.54 7.31 -3.41
CA VAL A 300 -23.81 8.25 -4.25
C VAL A 300 -22.51 7.55 -4.67
N TYR A 301 -22.40 7.22 -5.95
CA TYR A 301 -21.24 6.52 -6.46
C TYR A 301 -20.11 7.51 -6.73
N ILE A 302 -18.94 7.22 -6.16
CA ILE A 302 -17.69 7.96 -6.34
C ILE A 302 -16.77 7.09 -7.18
N GLY A 303 -16.63 7.46 -8.45
CA GLY A 303 -15.75 6.76 -9.38
C GLY A 303 -14.31 7.19 -9.25
N GLU A 304 -13.41 6.35 -9.78
CA GLU A 304 -12.00 6.72 -9.97
C GLU A 304 -11.93 7.89 -10.97
N PRO A 305 -11.22 8.98 -10.65
CA PRO A 305 -11.04 10.09 -11.59
C PRO A 305 -10.14 9.68 -12.75
N SER A 306 -10.34 10.32 -13.91
CA SER A 306 -9.46 10.17 -15.06
C SER A 306 -8.07 10.77 -14.80
N VAL A 307 -7.08 10.41 -15.61
CA VAL A 307 -5.73 11.00 -15.54
C VAL A 307 -5.77 12.53 -15.64
N ALA A 308 -6.63 13.07 -16.51
CA ALA A 308 -6.78 14.52 -16.67
C ALA A 308 -7.34 15.18 -15.40
N GLU A 309 -8.39 14.61 -14.80
CA GLU A 309 -8.96 15.10 -13.54
C GLU A 309 -7.95 14.96 -12.39
N THR A 310 -7.23 13.85 -12.34
CA THR A 310 -6.16 13.63 -11.34
C THR A 310 -5.04 14.66 -11.49
N THR A 311 -4.65 15.00 -12.71
CA THR A 311 -3.65 16.05 -12.95
C THR A 311 -4.09 17.39 -12.38
N GLU A 312 -5.36 17.77 -12.56
CA GLU A 312 -5.89 19.02 -11.99
C GLU A 312 -5.99 18.95 -10.45
N ILE A 313 -6.31 17.78 -9.89
CA ILE A 313 -6.28 17.57 -8.43
C ILE A 313 -4.85 17.79 -7.91
N LEU A 314 -3.84 17.15 -8.52
CA LEU A 314 -2.45 17.28 -8.12
C LEU A 314 -1.95 18.73 -8.19
N LYS A 315 -2.30 19.46 -9.25
CA LYS A 315 -1.98 20.90 -9.36
C LYS A 315 -2.59 21.73 -8.23
N GLY A 316 -3.80 21.38 -7.82
CA GLY A 316 -4.50 22.07 -6.73
C GLY A 316 -3.89 21.84 -5.35
N ILE A 317 -3.32 20.65 -5.12
CA ILE A 317 -2.79 20.28 -3.79
C ILE A 317 -1.28 20.37 -3.68
N ARG A 318 -0.54 20.48 -4.80
CA ARG A 318 0.93 20.44 -4.82
C ARG A 318 1.59 21.45 -3.87
N SER A 319 1.00 22.64 -3.71
CA SER A 319 1.56 23.69 -2.87
C SER A 319 1.70 23.29 -1.40
N TYR A 320 0.87 22.37 -0.92
CA TYR A 320 0.97 21.82 0.44
C TYR A 320 2.22 20.94 0.57
N TYR A 321 2.45 20.05 -0.40
CA TYR A 321 3.65 19.19 -0.44
C TYR A 321 4.92 19.98 -0.69
N GLU A 322 4.88 20.97 -1.61
CA GLU A 322 6.00 21.89 -1.87
C GLU A 322 6.43 22.62 -0.60
N THR A 323 5.45 23.14 0.16
CA THR A 323 5.72 23.86 1.41
C THR A 323 6.24 22.93 2.51
N PHE A 324 5.67 21.72 2.61
CA PHE A 324 6.03 20.75 3.64
C PHE A 324 7.45 20.19 3.44
N HIS A 325 7.80 19.84 2.20
CA HIS A 325 9.10 19.22 1.87
C HIS A 325 10.17 20.23 1.44
N GLY A 326 9.82 21.50 1.19
CA GLY A 326 10.77 22.53 0.73
C GLY A 326 11.24 22.34 -0.71
N VAL A 327 10.44 21.69 -1.55
CA VAL A 327 10.76 21.33 -2.95
C VAL A 327 9.76 21.99 -3.90
N THR A 328 10.00 21.89 -5.22
CA THR A 328 9.06 22.39 -6.24
C THR A 328 8.62 21.26 -7.17
N VAL A 329 7.33 21.27 -7.55
CA VAL A 329 6.71 20.30 -8.46
C VAL A 329 6.10 21.05 -9.65
N SER A 330 6.59 20.81 -10.87
CA SER A 330 6.05 21.46 -12.05
C SER A 330 4.70 20.85 -12.48
N ASP A 331 3.90 21.61 -13.25
CA ASP A 331 2.65 21.12 -13.86
C ASP A 331 2.86 19.87 -14.72
N GLU A 332 4.02 19.80 -15.39
CA GLU A 332 4.44 18.64 -16.18
C GLU A 332 4.62 17.40 -15.27
N MET A 333 5.26 17.57 -14.12
CA MET A 333 5.46 16.46 -13.18
C MET A 333 4.14 15.99 -12.54
N CYS A 334 3.20 16.88 -12.26
CA CYS A 334 1.84 16.50 -11.85
C CYS A 334 1.16 15.61 -12.92
N ARG A 335 1.27 15.99 -14.19
CA ARG A 335 0.72 15.19 -15.30
C ARG A 335 1.44 13.85 -15.42
N ARG A 336 2.79 13.85 -15.36
CA ARG A 336 3.58 12.61 -15.41
C ARG A 336 3.28 11.68 -14.24
N ALA A 337 3.16 12.20 -13.03
CA ALA A 337 2.81 11.41 -11.87
C ALA A 337 1.44 10.72 -12.02
N ALA A 338 0.43 11.43 -12.56
CA ALA A 338 -0.88 10.84 -12.84
C ALA A 338 -0.81 9.75 -13.92
N GLU A 339 -0.11 10.01 -15.05
CA GLU A 339 0.09 9.04 -16.13
C GLU A 339 0.86 7.79 -15.67
N MET A 340 1.95 8.00 -14.93
CA MET A 340 2.81 6.93 -14.46
C MET A 340 2.14 6.10 -13.37
N SER A 341 1.44 6.72 -12.42
CA SER A 341 0.70 6.00 -11.39
C SER A 341 -0.45 5.17 -11.97
N GLU A 342 -1.19 5.68 -12.97
CA GLU A 342 -2.21 4.89 -13.67
C GLU A 342 -1.62 3.68 -14.38
N ARG A 343 -0.47 3.88 -15.04
CA ARG A 343 0.16 2.83 -15.85
C ARG A 343 0.85 1.74 -15.04
N TYR A 344 1.55 2.11 -13.96
CA TYR A 344 2.46 1.21 -13.25
C TYR A 344 1.94 0.73 -11.90
N ILE A 345 1.04 1.48 -11.24
CA ILE A 345 0.47 1.12 -9.95
C ILE A 345 -0.97 0.63 -10.16
N THR A 346 -1.14 -0.69 -10.20
CA THR A 346 -2.42 -1.32 -10.57
C THR A 346 -3.25 -1.82 -9.37
N ASP A 347 -2.68 -1.84 -8.17
CA ASP A 347 -3.30 -2.33 -6.94
C ASP A 347 -4.01 -1.24 -6.13
N ARG A 348 -3.87 0.03 -6.53
CA ARG A 348 -4.49 1.21 -5.90
C ARG A 348 -5.22 2.05 -6.95
N PHE A 349 -6.04 2.99 -6.48
CA PHE A 349 -6.88 3.84 -7.32
C PHE A 349 -6.39 5.30 -7.33
N LEU A 350 -6.66 6.00 -8.44
CA LEU A 350 -6.50 7.45 -8.53
C LEU A 350 -7.57 8.15 -7.65
N PRO A 351 -7.29 9.33 -7.07
CA PRO A 351 -6.04 10.08 -7.14
C PRO A 351 -4.98 9.68 -6.12
N ASP A 352 -5.33 8.86 -5.13
CA ASP A 352 -4.52 8.51 -3.96
C ASP A 352 -3.11 8.03 -4.34
N LYS A 353 -3.02 7.04 -5.25
CA LYS A 353 -1.73 6.52 -5.72
C LYS A 353 -0.83 7.56 -6.41
N ALA A 354 -1.42 8.59 -7.03
CA ALA A 354 -0.65 9.67 -7.67
C ALA A 354 -0.23 10.75 -6.66
N ILE A 355 -1.04 10.96 -5.63
CA ILE A 355 -0.73 11.82 -4.49
C ILE A 355 0.44 11.23 -3.71
N ASP A 356 0.33 9.95 -3.33
CA ASP A 356 1.40 9.23 -2.63
C ASP A 356 2.71 9.23 -3.42
N LEU A 357 2.64 9.08 -4.75
CA LEU A 357 3.82 9.10 -5.62
C LEU A 357 4.54 10.46 -5.57
N ILE A 358 3.80 11.57 -5.59
CA ILE A 358 4.37 12.91 -5.46
C ILE A 358 4.92 13.13 -4.06
N ASP A 359 4.19 12.74 -3.03
CA ASP A 359 4.61 12.92 -1.62
C ASP A 359 5.92 12.18 -1.35
N GLU A 360 6.03 10.91 -1.77
CA GLU A 360 7.26 10.13 -1.59
C GLU A 360 8.42 10.66 -2.43
N ALA A 361 8.15 11.12 -3.67
CA ALA A 361 9.17 11.75 -4.49
C ALA A 361 9.67 13.06 -3.85
N CYS A 362 8.78 13.89 -3.33
CA CYS A 362 9.16 15.12 -2.61
C CYS A 362 9.96 14.80 -1.33
N SER A 363 9.53 13.79 -0.57
CA SER A 363 10.22 13.32 0.63
C SER A 363 11.64 12.84 0.33
N ARG A 364 11.81 12.04 -0.71
CA ARG A 364 13.11 11.52 -1.12
C ARG A 364 14.04 12.65 -1.58
N LEU A 365 13.52 13.57 -2.40
CA LEU A 365 14.30 14.74 -2.85
C LEU A 365 14.73 15.63 -1.68
N ASN A 366 13.89 15.75 -0.65
CA ASN A 366 14.22 16.46 0.58
C ASN A 366 15.40 15.79 1.31
N LEU A 367 15.38 14.45 1.43
CA LEU A 367 16.43 13.68 2.10
C LEU A 367 17.75 13.68 1.31
N ASP A 368 17.67 13.60 -0.02
CA ASP A 368 18.85 13.53 -0.90
C ASP A 368 19.46 14.91 -1.16
N SER A 369 18.77 16.01 -0.79
CA SER A 369 19.23 17.38 -1.01
C SER A 369 20.06 17.90 0.17
N PRO A 370 21.40 18.10 0.02
CA PRO A 370 22.24 18.70 1.07
C PRO A 370 21.71 20.08 1.51
N GLN A 371 21.19 20.87 0.57
CA GLN A 371 20.63 22.19 0.85
C GLN A 371 19.51 22.13 1.89
N LEU A 372 18.59 21.16 1.78
CA LEU A 372 17.43 21.07 2.64
C LEU A 372 17.77 20.43 4.00
N SER A 373 18.77 19.55 4.06
CA SER A 373 19.26 18.96 5.32
C SER A 373 20.04 19.97 6.17
N GLU A 374 20.82 20.88 5.55
CA GLU A 374 21.61 21.88 6.25
C GLU A 374 20.78 23.02 6.85
N ILE A 375 19.62 23.36 6.25
CA ILE A 375 18.75 24.47 6.72
C ILE A 375 18.30 24.26 8.17
N PRO A 376 17.70 23.11 8.57
CA PRO A 376 17.28 22.89 9.95
C PRO A 376 18.45 22.86 10.93
N GLU A 377 19.62 22.34 10.51
CA GLU A 377 20.81 22.32 11.35
C GLU A 377 21.29 23.74 11.67
N LEU A 378 21.37 24.60 10.65
CA LEU A 378 21.75 25.99 10.82
C LEU A 378 20.70 26.79 11.60
N GLN A 379 19.41 26.50 11.45
CA GLN A 379 18.36 27.11 12.26
C GLN A 379 18.49 26.74 13.74
N ASN A 380 18.69 25.47 14.07
CA ASN A 380 18.91 25.02 15.43
C ASN A 380 20.20 25.62 16.03
N GLU A 381 21.27 25.75 15.22
CA GLU A 381 22.50 26.40 15.67
C GLU A 381 22.28 27.88 15.94
N LEU A 382 21.52 28.57 15.08
CA LEU A 382 21.15 29.98 15.26
C LEU A 382 20.35 30.19 16.57
N GLU A 383 19.31 29.37 16.81
CA GLU A 383 18.53 29.42 18.06
C GLU A 383 19.40 29.18 19.28
N ARG A 384 20.32 28.20 19.22
CA ARG A 384 21.25 27.92 20.30
C ARG A 384 22.20 29.10 20.58
N LEU A 385 22.75 29.71 19.53
CA LEU A 385 23.62 30.85 19.65
C LEU A 385 22.87 32.09 20.18
N GLN A 386 21.63 32.31 19.76
CA GLN A 386 20.76 33.36 20.27
C GLN A 386 20.47 33.19 21.77
N ALA A 387 20.12 31.96 22.19
CA ALA A 387 19.91 31.64 23.59
C ALA A 387 21.19 31.87 24.44
N GLN A 388 22.36 31.49 23.93
CA GLN A 388 23.66 31.73 24.56
C GLN A 388 23.96 33.25 24.67
N LEU A 389 23.64 34.02 23.63
CA LEU A 389 23.81 35.49 23.64
C LEU A 389 22.92 36.16 24.71
N ASP A 390 21.68 35.72 24.86
CA ASP A 390 20.74 36.23 25.86
C ASP A 390 21.26 35.89 27.28
N GLU A 391 21.75 34.69 27.52
CA GLU A 391 22.34 34.29 28.81
C GLU A 391 23.58 35.14 29.16
N LEU A 392 24.50 35.31 28.19
CA LEU A 392 25.71 36.12 28.36
C LEU A 392 25.35 37.61 28.58
N THR A 393 24.33 38.10 27.93
CA THR A 393 23.87 39.51 28.09
C THR A 393 23.24 39.73 29.46
N GLN A 394 22.47 38.75 29.96
CA GLN A 394 21.92 38.81 31.33
C GLN A 394 23.01 38.68 32.42
N SER A 395 24.05 37.90 32.18
CA SER A 395 25.16 37.77 33.10
C SER A 395 26.08 39.02 33.10
N SER A 396 26.31 39.63 31.94
CA SER A 396 27.11 40.85 31.83
C SER A 396 26.44 42.07 32.54
N ALA A 397 25.13 42.08 32.65
CA ALA A 397 24.42 43.11 33.43
C ALA A 397 24.68 43.02 34.96
N ARG A 398 25.30 41.92 35.42
CA ARG A 398 25.61 41.65 36.85
C ARG A 398 27.10 41.74 37.20
N ALA A 399 27.99 41.65 36.23
CA ALA A 399 29.45 41.73 36.42
C ALA A 399 30.11 42.36 35.18
N GLU A 400 30.80 43.51 35.37
CA GLU A 400 31.57 44.19 34.35
C GLU A 400 32.92 43.44 34.16
N GLU A 401 32.93 42.32 33.50
CA GLU A 401 34.16 41.58 33.14
C GLU A 401 34.44 41.72 31.63
N GLU A 402 35.63 42.19 31.27
CA GLU A 402 36.14 42.36 29.89
C GLU A 402 36.05 41.06 29.07
N GLU A 403 36.20 39.90 29.74
CA GLU A 403 36.09 38.56 29.15
C GLU A 403 34.65 38.24 28.69
N THR A 404 33.65 38.73 29.38
CA THR A 404 32.22 38.54 29.02
C THR A 404 31.87 39.31 27.75
N TYR A 405 32.41 40.51 27.57
CA TYR A 405 32.20 41.32 26.35
C TYR A 405 32.89 40.66 25.14
N ALA A 406 34.07 40.05 25.32
CA ALA A 406 34.74 39.30 24.24
C ALA A 406 33.91 38.07 23.79
N LYS A 407 33.31 37.33 24.73
CA LYS A 407 32.41 36.21 24.43
C LYS A 407 31.16 36.64 23.71
N ILE A 408 30.54 37.76 24.13
CA ILE A 408 29.37 38.34 23.42
C ILE A 408 29.72 38.74 22.00
N ALA A 409 30.89 39.38 21.78
CA ALA A 409 31.34 39.75 20.43
C ALA A 409 31.58 38.53 19.53
N THR A 410 32.18 37.46 20.07
CA THR A 410 32.39 36.20 19.38
C THR A 410 31.05 35.55 19.01
N CYS A 411 30.12 35.47 19.95
CA CYS A 411 28.80 34.89 19.74
C CYS A 411 28.00 35.65 18.66
N ARG A 412 28.06 37.00 18.68
CA ARG A 412 27.45 37.85 17.62
C ARG A 412 28.07 37.59 16.24
N SER A 413 29.39 37.43 16.17
CA SER A 413 30.08 37.14 14.93
C SER A 413 29.65 35.78 14.36
N LEU A 414 29.49 34.74 15.22
CA LEU A 414 29.00 33.46 14.80
C LEU A 414 27.54 33.52 14.33
N ILE A 415 26.66 34.25 15.01
CA ILE A 415 25.29 34.47 14.59
C ILE A 415 25.25 35.06 13.18
N LEU A 416 26.03 36.13 12.91
CA LEU A 416 26.08 36.76 11.60
C LEU A 416 26.59 35.80 10.50
N GLN A 417 27.55 34.92 10.83
CA GLN A 417 28.03 33.90 9.88
C GLN A 417 26.95 32.87 9.58
N VAL A 418 26.28 32.34 10.60
CA VAL A 418 25.18 31.36 10.43
C VAL A 418 24.01 31.99 9.68
N GLU A 419 23.64 33.25 9.99
CA GLU A 419 22.60 33.98 9.27
C GLU A 419 22.96 34.21 7.80
N ALA A 420 24.21 34.52 7.50
CA ALA A 420 24.68 34.65 6.12
C ALA A 420 24.63 33.34 5.34
N GLN A 421 25.05 32.22 5.97
CA GLN A 421 24.96 30.89 5.37
C GLN A 421 23.51 30.47 5.14
N LEU A 422 22.67 30.67 6.14
CA LEU A 422 21.24 30.38 6.02
C LEU A 422 20.59 31.22 4.90
N HIS A 423 20.92 32.49 4.81
CA HIS A 423 20.44 33.37 3.75
C HIS A 423 20.89 32.91 2.36
N GLU A 424 22.15 32.48 2.22
CA GLU A 424 22.67 31.93 0.95
C GLU A 424 21.90 30.67 0.55
N LEU A 425 21.64 29.75 1.50
CA LEU A 425 20.89 28.51 1.22
C LEU A 425 19.43 28.80 0.87
N LEU A 426 18.77 29.72 1.58
CA LEU A 426 17.37 30.11 1.33
C LEU A 426 17.20 30.89 0.00
N THR A 427 18.25 31.55 -0.52
CA THR A 427 18.19 32.24 -1.81
C THR A 427 18.43 31.31 -3.02
N LYS A 428 18.96 30.10 -2.78
CA LYS A 428 19.07 29.09 -3.86
C LYS A 428 17.67 28.62 -4.27
N PRO A 429 17.43 28.35 -5.56
CA PRO A 429 16.15 27.82 -6.00
C PRO A 429 15.90 26.46 -5.30
N ALA A 430 14.68 26.25 -4.85
CA ALA A 430 14.28 24.97 -4.24
C ALA A 430 14.50 23.82 -5.24
N PRO A 431 14.95 22.65 -4.77
CA PRO A 431 15.12 21.47 -5.63
C PRO A 431 13.79 21.12 -6.33
N GLN A 432 13.89 20.67 -7.58
CA GLN A 432 12.73 20.37 -8.40
C GLN A 432 12.60 18.86 -8.61
N VAL A 433 11.39 18.33 -8.41
CA VAL A 433 11.05 16.94 -8.73
C VAL A 433 11.16 16.73 -10.24
N ASP A 434 11.85 15.68 -10.65
CA ASP A 434 12.02 15.29 -12.05
C ASP A 434 11.36 13.91 -12.35
N GLU A 435 11.31 13.57 -13.64
CA GLU A 435 10.70 12.31 -14.09
C GLU A 435 11.50 11.07 -13.63
N GLN A 436 12.80 11.20 -13.47
CA GLN A 436 13.67 10.11 -13.03
C GLN A 436 13.36 9.75 -11.57
N LEU A 437 13.17 10.73 -10.71
CA LEU A 437 12.84 10.53 -9.31
C LEU A 437 11.46 9.83 -9.14
N LEU A 438 10.45 10.25 -9.93
CA LEU A 438 9.16 9.56 -9.98
C LEU A 438 9.32 8.09 -10.42
N ALA A 439 10.19 7.83 -11.41
CA ALA A 439 10.46 6.49 -11.89
C ALA A 439 11.16 5.63 -10.83
N GLU A 440 12.08 6.18 -10.06
CA GLU A 440 12.78 5.49 -8.97
C GLU A 440 11.85 5.12 -7.82
N VAL A 441 10.88 5.99 -7.47
CA VAL A 441 9.84 5.65 -6.48
C VAL A 441 8.97 4.50 -6.98
N ILE A 442 8.57 4.54 -8.25
CA ILE A 442 7.81 3.44 -8.86
C ILE A 442 8.61 2.13 -8.86
N GLU A 443 9.93 2.19 -9.11
CA GLU A 443 10.80 1.02 -9.02
C GLU A 443 10.77 0.39 -7.62
N ILE A 444 10.85 1.22 -6.57
CA ILE A 444 10.78 0.74 -5.19
C ILE A 444 9.43 0.04 -4.91
N TRP A 445 8.32 0.60 -5.38
CA TRP A 445 6.98 0.06 -5.10
C TRP A 445 6.64 -1.17 -5.93
N THR A 446 7.05 -1.18 -7.20
CA THR A 446 6.61 -2.18 -8.18
C THR A 446 7.70 -3.16 -8.59
N GLY A 447 8.96 -2.84 -8.30
CA GLY A 447 10.12 -3.59 -8.79
C GLY A 447 10.39 -3.40 -10.28
N ILE A 448 9.77 -2.41 -10.94
CA ILE A 448 9.99 -2.09 -12.37
C ILE A 448 11.18 -1.14 -12.47
N PRO A 449 12.28 -1.49 -13.17
CA PRO A 449 13.44 -0.63 -13.26
C PRO A 449 13.13 0.79 -13.77
N ALA A 450 13.66 1.81 -13.10
CA ALA A 450 13.44 3.23 -13.44
C ALA A 450 13.82 3.55 -14.88
N SER A 451 14.88 2.91 -15.41
CA SER A 451 15.30 3.04 -16.80
C SER A 451 14.23 2.63 -17.84
N LYS A 452 13.23 1.85 -17.43
CA LYS A 452 12.11 1.43 -18.29
C LYS A 452 10.87 2.29 -18.14
N VAL A 453 10.77 3.01 -17.04
CA VAL A 453 9.68 3.95 -16.78
C VAL A 453 9.95 5.27 -17.51
N ALA A 454 11.22 5.68 -17.61
CA ALA A 454 11.65 6.87 -18.34
C ALA A 454 11.76 6.64 -19.88
N ALA A 455 11.88 7.68 -20.67
CA ALA A 455 11.76 7.71 -22.15
C ALA A 455 12.76 6.85 -22.97
N GLN A 456 13.63 6.03 -22.34
CA GLN A 456 14.62 5.19 -23.02
C GLN A 456 14.06 3.85 -23.56
N GLU A 457 12.79 3.51 -23.30
CA GLU A 457 12.17 2.25 -23.75
C GLU A 457 12.24 2.07 -25.28
N SER A 458 12.10 3.13 -26.05
CA SER A 458 12.13 3.06 -27.52
C SER A 458 13.48 2.70 -28.11
N ALA A 459 14.59 3.08 -27.49
CA ALA A 459 15.94 2.72 -27.93
C ALA A 459 16.22 1.23 -27.64
N ARG A 460 15.85 0.75 -26.46
CA ARG A 460 16.03 -0.66 -26.08
C ARG A 460 15.22 -1.62 -26.97
N LEU A 461 13.99 -1.24 -27.35
CA LEU A 461 13.14 -2.03 -28.24
C LEU A 461 13.71 -2.09 -29.67
N ARG A 462 14.52 -1.12 -30.10
CA ARG A 462 15.22 -1.17 -31.39
C ARG A 462 16.26 -2.29 -31.43
N ASP A 463 17.07 -2.39 -30.38
CA ASP A 463 18.22 -3.30 -30.34
C ASP A 463 17.90 -4.68 -29.74
N MET A 464 16.65 -4.88 -29.27
CA MET A 464 16.17 -6.13 -28.65
C MET A 464 16.41 -7.34 -29.57
N GLU A 465 16.18 -7.17 -30.88
CA GLU A 465 16.34 -8.22 -31.88
C GLU A 465 17.77 -8.76 -31.96
N SER A 466 18.78 -7.87 -32.01
CA SER A 466 20.19 -8.26 -32.06
C SER A 466 20.65 -8.93 -30.75
N ARG A 467 20.17 -8.43 -29.60
CA ARG A 467 20.48 -9.05 -28.31
C ARG A 467 19.87 -10.45 -28.16
N LEU A 468 18.63 -10.65 -28.58
CA LEU A 468 18.00 -11.96 -28.51
C LEU A 468 18.66 -12.95 -29.47
N LYS A 469 19.01 -12.52 -30.70
CA LYS A 469 19.70 -13.39 -31.69
C LYS A 469 21.10 -13.80 -31.22
N SER A 470 21.79 -13.03 -30.40
CA SER A 470 23.09 -13.42 -29.83
C SER A 470 23.01 -14.57 -28.81
N HIS A 471 21.85 -14.78 -28.18
CA HIS A 471 21.66 -15.83 -27.18
C HIS A 471 20.81 -17.02 -27.69
N VAL A 472 19.90 -16.76 -28.64
CA VAL A 472 19.01 -17.79 -29.19
C VAL A 472 19.40 -18.10 -30.61
N ILE A 473 20.22 -19.13 -30.75
CA ILE A 473 20.84 -19.51 -32.03
C ILE A 473 19.90 -20.35 -32.91
N GLY A 474 19.88 -20.04 -34.21
CA GLY A 474 19.15 -20.79 -35.23
C GLY A 474 17.63 -20.59 -35.23
N GLN A 475 17.12 -19.55 -34.60
CA GLN A 475 15.70 -19.20 -34.53
C GLN A 475 15.41 -17.76 -34.95
N ASP A 476 16.12 -17.25 -35.92
CA ASP A 476 16.05 -15.84 -36.34
C ASP A 476 14.63 -15.38 -36.70
N GLU A 477 13.89 -16.18 -37.50
CA GLU A 477 12.50 -15.89 -37.88
C GLU A 477 11.58 -15.82 -36.66
N ALA A 478 11.81 -16.67 -35.64
CA ALA A 478 11.03 -16.68 -34.42
C ALA A 478 11.30 -15.41 -33.56
N VAL A 479 12.57 -15.02 -33.45
CA VAL A 479 12.98 -13.80 -32.74
C VAL A 479 12.39 -12.56 -33.42
N ASP A 480 12.48 -12.49 -34.77
CA ASP A 480 11.93 -11.37 -35.54
C ASP A 480 10.41 -11.20 -35.34
N ALA A 481 9.66 -12.29 -35.39
CA ALA A 481 8.22 -12.30 -35.17
C ALA A 481 7.85 -11.83 -33.74
N VAL A 482 8.56 -12.33 -32.72
CA VAL A 482 8.37 -11.90 -31.33
C VAL A 482 8.65 -10.42 -31.17
N CYS A 483 9.79 -9.93 -31.66
CA CYS A 483 10.19 -8.53 -31.56
C CYS A 483 9.20 -7.59 -32.27
N ALA A 484 8.72 -7.95 -33.46
CA ALA A 484 7.74 -7.18 -34.21
C ALA A 484 6.40 -7.06 -33.45
N SER A 485 5.92 -8.18 -32.88
CA SER A 485 4.67 -8.19 -32.12
C SER A 485 4.78 -7.39 -30.82
N ILE A 486 5.89 -7.49 -30.09
CA ILE A 486 6.15 -6.70 -28.88
C ILE A 486 6.23 -5.20 -29.20
N ARG A 487 6.96 -4.81 -30.25
CA ARG A 487 7.01 -3.41 -30.71
C ARG A 487 5.62 -2.88 -31.03
N ARG A 488 4.78 -3.65 -31.72
CA ARG A 488 3.40 -3.29 -32.05
C ARG A 488 2.54 -3.10 -30.80
N ASN A 489 2.63 -4.01 -29.83
CA ASN A 489 1.91 -3.93 -28.57
C ASN A 489 2.33 -2.72 -27.73
N ARG A 490 3.65 -2.49 -27.60
CA ARG A 490 4.20 -1.36 -26.83
C ARG A 490 3.97 0.00 -27.47
N ALA A 491 3.86 0.06 -28.79
CA ALA A 491 3.52 1.30 -29.50
C ALA A 491 2.06 1.77 -29.25
N GLY A 492 1.22 0.97 -28.59
CA GLY A 492 -0.13 1.35 -28.19
C GLY A 492 -1.10 1.58 -29.36
N ILE A 493 -0.80 1.03 -30.54
CA ILE A 493 -1.60 1.24 -31.78
C ILE A 493 -2.94 0.46 -31.71
N SER A 494 -3.00 -0.56 -30.83
CA SER A 494 -4.21 -1.37 -30.67
C SER A 494 -5.29 -0.63 -29.87
N PRO A 495 -6.56 -0.59 -30.30
CA PRO A 495 -7.65 0.08 -29.58
C PRO A 495 -8.00 -0.58 -28.24
N LYS A 496 -7.66 -1.85 -28.05
CA LYS A 496 -7.79 -2.57 -26.79
C LYS A 496 -6.40 -2.85 -26.22
N ARG A 497 -6.18 -2.50 -24.96
CA ARG A 497 -4.98 -2.90 -24.21
C ARG A 497 -5.13 -4.38 -23.83
N LYS A 498 -4.33 -5.23 -24.41
CA LYS A 498 -4.26 -6.68 -24.11
C LYS A 498 -2.80 -7.14 -24.08
N PRO A 499 -2.48 -8.22 -23.36
CA PRO A 499 -1.12 -8.77 -23.36
C PRO A 499 -0.70 -9.22 -24.75
N ALA A 500 0.59 -9.10 -25.07
CA ALA A 500 1.16 -9.75 -26.24
C ALA A 500 1.15 -11.27 -26.01
N SER A 501 0.63 -12.04 -26.97
CA SER A 501 0.40 -13.47 -26.81
C SER A 501 1.07 -14.29 -27.90
N PHE A 502 1.82 -15.31 -27.50
CA PHE A 502 2.60 -16.18 -28.39
C PHE A 502 2.34 -17.64 -28.11
N LEU A 503 2.28 -18.45 -29.19
CA LEU A 503 2.31 -19.91 -29.10
C LEU A 503 3.57 -20.41 -29.81
N PHE A 504 4.53 -20.95 -29.07
CA PHE A 504 5.77 -21.51 -29.55
C PHE A 504 5.61 -23.02 -29.81
N VAL A 505 5.73 -23.44 -31.03
CA VAL A 505 5.51 -24.84 -31.44
C VAL A 505 6.78 -25.44 -32.05
N GLY A 506 7.10 -26.65 -31.68
CA GLY A 506 8.26 -27.35 -32.23
C GLY A 506 8.81 -28.44 -31.33
N PRO A 507 9.86 -29.16 -31.78
CA PRO A 507 10.48 -30.23 -31.01
C PRO A 507 11.00 -29.78 -29.64
N THR A 508 11.29 -30.74 -28.79
CA THR A 508 11.93 -30.41 -27.49
C THR A 508 13.40 -30.03 -27.69
N GLY A 509 13.89 -29.04 -26.92
CA GLY A 509 15.30 -28.66 -26.91
C GLY A 509 15.76 -27.77 -28.07
N VAL A 510 14.84 -27.14 -28.83
CA VAL A 510 15.16 -26.21 -29.93
C VAL A 510 15.28 -24.75 -29.51
N GLY A 511 15.15 -24.45 -28.21
CA GLY A 511 15.30 -23.06 -27.68
C GLY A 511 14.01 -22.35 -27.30
N LYS A 512 12.82 -23.00 -27.32
CA LYS A 512 11.54 -22.35 -26.95
C LYS A 512 11.59 -21.69 -25.57
N THR A 513 11.94 -22.45 -24.53
CA THR A 513 12.01 -21.96 -23.15
C THR A 513 13.18 -20.98 -22.97
N GLU A 514 14.26 -21.14 -23.73
CA GLU A 514 15.41 -20.23 -23.67
C GLU A 514 15.05 -18.85 -24.21
N LEU A 515 14.34 -18.76 -25.34
CA LEU A 515 13.83 -17.48 -25.86
C LEU A 515 12.95 -16.77 -24.83
N VAL A 516 12.11 -17.50 -24.09
CA VAL A 516 11.25 -16.91 -23.06
C VAL A 516 12.06 -16.34 -21.90
N LYS A 517 13.12 -17.03 -21.47
CA LYS A 517 14.02 -16.55 -20.40
C LYS A 517 14.76 -15.29 -20.83
N GLN A 518 15.35 -15.32 -22.02
CA GLN A 518 16.08 -14.17 -22.57
C GLN A 518 15.14 -12.98 -22.80
N LEU A 519 13.90 -13.24 -23.24
CA LEU A 519 12.87 -12.23 -23.38
C LEU A 519 12.50 -11.58 -22.05
N ALA A 520 12.32 -12.38 -20.98
CA ALA A 520 12.03 -11.86 -19.64
C ALA A 520 13.19 -11.00 -19.12
N LEU A 521 14.41 -11.46 -19.31
CA LEU A 521 15.61 -10.71 -18.92
C LEU A 521 15.74 -9.39 -19.70
N ASP A 522 15.54 -9.43 -21.03
CA ASP A 522 15.67 -8.24 -21.87
C ASP A 522 14.55 -7.19 -21.60
N LEU A 523 13.30 -7.67 -21.43
CA LEU A 523 12.17 -6.78 -21.18
C LEU A 523 12.13 -6.24 -19.75
N PHE A 524 12.57 -7.00 -18.74
CA PHE A 524 12.32 -6.69 -17.34
C PHE A 524 13.59 -6.68 -16.45
N ASP A 525 14.79 -6.88 -17.01
CA ASP A 525 16.11 -6.91 -16.34
C ASP A 525 16.17 -7.82 -15.09
N SER A 526 15.23 -8.76 -14.98
CA SER A 526 15.13 -9.66 -13.84
C SER A 526 14.73 -11.06 -14.29
N PRO A 527 15.47 -12.09 -13.88
CA PRO A 527 15.08 -13.48 -14.14
C PRO A 527 13.79 -13.86 -13.40
N ASP A 528 13.50 -13.19 -12.29
CA ASP A 528 12.27 -13.38 -11.50
C ASP A 528 11.00 -12.82 -12.17
N ALA A 529 11.15 -12.05 -13.24
CA ALA A 529 10.02 -11.59 -14.04
C ALA A 529 9.40 -12.72 -14.88
N LEU A 530 9.99 -13.91 -14.89
CA LEU A 530 9.44 -15.10 -15.55
C LEU A 530 8.55 -15.91 -14.58
N VAL A 531 7.23 -15.87 -14.83
CA VAL A 531 6.27 -16.74 -14.16
C VAL A 531 6.05 -17.99 -14.98
N ARG A 532 6.68 -19.10 -14.59
CA ARG A 532 6.53 -20.38 -15.27
C ARG A 532 5.46 -21.24 -14.62
N LEU A 533 4.58 -21.82 -15.44
CA LEU A 533 3.50 -22.74 -15.08
C LEU A 533 3.58 -23.97 -16.00
N ASP A 534 3.85 -25.13 -15.44
CA ASP A 534 3.86 -26.40 -16.16
C ASP A 534 2.44 -26.97 -16.23
N MET A 535 1.88 -27.07 -17.41
CA MET A 535 0.50 -27.52 -17.59
C MET A 535 0.28 -28.99 -17.27
N SER A 536 1.36 -29.74 -17.11
CA SER A 536 1.27 -31.12 -16.61
C SER A 536 0.74 -31.22 -15.19
N GLU A 537 0.89 -30.13 -14.39
CA GLU A 537 0.35 -30.02 -13.03
C GLU A 537 -1.13 -29.64 -13.01
N TYR A 538 -1.68 -29.15 -14.14
CA TYR A 538 -3.04 -28.61 -14.28
C TYR A 538 -3.92 -29.44 -15.23
N MET A 539 -3.73 -30.76 -15.23
CA MET A 539 -4.49 -31.70 -16.05
C MET A 539 -5.88 -32.01 -15.47
N GLU A 540 -6.04 -31.84 -14.16
CA GLU A 540 -7.28 -32.20 -13.46
C GLU A 540 -8.09 -30.98 -13.09
N LYS A 541 -9.42 -31.10 -13.06
CA LYS A 541 -10.34 -29.98 -12.78
C LYS A 541 -10.08 -29.29 -11.43
N HIS A 542 -9.73 -30.05 -10.40
CA HIS A 542 -9.48 -29.49 -9.07
C HIS A 542 -8.17 -28.69 -8.98
N THR A 543 -7.22 -28.91 -9.90
CA THR A 543 -5.96 -28.15 -9.93
C THR A 543 -6.14 -26.77 -10.55
N VAL A 544 -7.20 -26.55 -11.34
CA VAL A 544 -7.53 -25.24 -11.93
C VAL A 544 -7.82 -24.20 -10.83
N SER A 545 -8.44 -24.62 -9.72
CA SER A 545 -8.68 -23.73 -8.58
C SER A 545 -7.39 -23.23 -7.93
N ARG A 546 -6.27 -23.92 -8.04
CA ARG A 546 -4.96 -23.42 -7.59
C ARG A 546 -4.47 -22.25 -8.45
N LEU A 547 -4.86 -22.20 -9.73
CA LEU A 547 -4.44 -21.14 -10.64
C LEU A 547 -5.15 -19.81 -10.35
N ILE A 548 -6.48 -19.86 -10.11
CA ILE A 548 -7.38 -18.70 -10.04
C ILE A 548 -7.87 -18.46 -8.60
N GLY A 549 -7.78 -19.45 -7.73
CA GLY A 549 -8.34 -19.49 -6.38
C GLY A 549 -9.56 -20.42 -6.28
N SER A 550 -9.87 -20.87 -5.07
CA SER A 550 -11.03 -21.72 -4.79
C SER A 550 -12.30 -20.90 -4.62
N PRO A 551 -13.46 -21.35 -5.15
CA PRO A 551 -14.73 -20.68 -4.90
C PRO A 551 -15.13 -20.68 -3.40
N PRO A 552 -15.99 -19.75 -2.96
CA PRO A 552 -16.49 -19.73 -1.60
C PRO A 552 -17.10 -21.09 -1.19
N GLY A 553 -16.71 -21.59 -0.01
CA GLY A 553 -17.21 -22.86 0.54
C GLY A 553 -16.38 -24.09 0.22
N TYR A 554 -15.29 -23.97 -0.54
CA TYR A 554 -14.33 -25.06 -0.79
C TYR A 554 -13.08 -24.89 0.08
N VAL A 555 -12.41 -26.03 0.39
CA VAL A 555 -11.13 -26.03 1.10
C VAL A 555 -10.09 -25.24 0.30
N GLY A 556 -9.40 -24.29 0.96
CA GLY A 556 -8.42 -23.42 0.30
C GLY A 556 -9.01 -22.10 -0.25
N TYR A 557 -10.22 -21.68 0.14
CA TYR A 557 -10.81 -20.39 -0.26
C TYR A 557 -9.97 -19.19 0.19
N ASP A 558 -9.29 -19.28 1.33
CA ASP A 558 -8.42 -18.20 1.83
C ASP A 558 -7.07 -18.14 1.10
N GLU A 559 -6.72 -19.19 0.33
CA GLU A 559 -5.53 -19.20 -0.51
C GLU A 559 -5.82 -18.47 -1.83
N ALA A 560 -5.06 -17.41 -2.10
CA ALA A 560 -5.13 -16.70 -3.38
C ALA A 560 -4.65 -17.60 -4.53
N GLY A 561 -5.20 -17.43 -5.72
CA GLY A 561 -4.76 -18.18 -6.90
C GLY A 561 -3.29 -17.90 -7.24
N GLN A 562 -2.53 -18.94 -7.54
CA GLN A 562 -1.09 -18.83 -7.79
C GLN A 562 -0.73 -17.89 -8.94
N LEU A 563 -1.49 -17.92 -10.04
CA LEU A 563 -1.28 -17.03 -11.18
C LEU A 563 -1.71 -15.61 -10.85
N THR A 564 -2.94 -15.45 -10.34
CA THR A 564 -3.53 -14.13 -10.09
C THR A 564 -2.74 -13.35 -9.02
N GLU A 565 -2.26 -14.02 -7.97
CA GLU A 565 -1.45 -13.38 -6.94
C GLU A 565 -0.05 -12.98 -7.43
N LYS A 566 0.61 -13.86 -8.21
CA LYS A 566 1.92 -13.54 -8.80
C LYS A 566 1.84 -12.32 -9.73
N ILE A 567 0.80 -12.26 -10.59
CA ILE A 567 0.62 -11.15 -11.52
C ILE A 567 0.19 -9.87 -10.79
N ARG A 568 -0.64 -9.98 -9.76
CA ARG A 568 -1.00 -8.83 -8.93
C ARG A 568 0.21 -8.17 -8.27
N ARG A 569 1.16 -9.01 -7.78
CA ARG A 569 2.41 -8.52 -7.18
C ARG A 569 3.43 -8.05 -8.20
N ARG A 570 3.45 -8.66 -9.39
CA ARG A 570 4.40 -8.35 -10.48
C ARG A 570 3.65 -8.26 -11.81
N PRO A 571 2.99 -7.12 -12.09
CA PRO A 571 2.21 -6.95 -13.31
C PRO A 571 3.08 -6.90 -14.58
N TYR A 572 4.36 -6.60 -14.45
CA TYR A 572 5.35 -6.60 -15.53
C TYR A 572 6.12 -7.92 -15.51
N SER A 573 5.60 -8.92 -16.22
CA SER A 573 6.18 -10.28 -16.24
C SER A 573 5.93 -10.99 -17.56
N VAL A 574 6.74 -11.99 -17.84
CA VAL A 574 6.49 -12.97 -18.89
C VAL A 574 5.86 -14.20 -18.24
N VAL A 575 4.66 -14.56 -18.67
CA VAL A 575 3.96 -15.74 -18.18
C VAL A 575 4.13 -16.86 -19.19
N LEU A 576 4.82 -17.92 -18.79
CA LEU A 576 5.05 -19.11 -19.60
C LEU A 576 4.12 -20.24 -19.16
N PHE A 577 3.22 -20.64 -20.05
CA PHE A 577 2.45 -21.88 -19.95
C PHE A 577 3.16 -22.98 -20.75
N ASP A 578 3.88 -23.83 -20.05
CA ASP A 578 4.68 -24.89 -20.67
C ASP A 578 3.80 -26.13 -20.94
N GLU A 579 3.91 -26.74 -22.13
CA GLU A 579 3.15 -27.91 -22.60
C GLU A 579 1.61 -27.69 -22.52
N ILE A 580 1.13 -26.61 -23.15
CA ILE A 580 -0.28 -26.16 -23.09
C ILE A 580 -1.28 -27.22 -23.55
N GLU A 581 -0.85 -28.17 -24.42
CA GLU A 581 -1.66 -29.31 -24.87
C GLU A 581 -2.09 -30.25 -23.75
N LYS A 582 -1.43 -30.20 -22.59
CA LYS A 582 -1.78 -31.01 -21.41
C LYS A 582 -2.78 -30.34 -20.48
N ALA A 583 -3.04 -29.05 -20.67
CA ALA A 583 -3.90 -28.28 -19.79
C ALA A 583 -5.36 -28.78 -19.81
N HIS A 584 -6.02 -28.74 -18.63
CA HIS A 584 -7.47 -28.99 -18.57
C HIS A 584 -8.23 -27.91 -19.38
N PRO A 585 -9.37 -28.24 -20.03
CA PRO A 585 -10.14 -27.29 -20.83
C PRO A 585 -10.56 -26.00 -20.06
N ASP A 586 -10.78 -26.09 -18.75
CA ASP A 586 -11.13 -24.91 -17.94
C ASP A 586 -9.96 -23.93 -17.80
N VAL A 587 -8.71 -24.37 -17.87
CA VAL A 587 -7.52 -23.50 -17.96
C VAL A 587 -7.55 -22.71 -19.25
N LEU A 588 -7.83 -23.39 -20.39
CA LEU A 588 -7.94 -22.75 -21.70
C LEU A 588 -9.08 -21.71 -21.72
N ASN A 589 -10.21 -22.01 -21.08
CA ASN A 589 -11.32 -21.06 -20.95
C ASN A 589 -10.90 -19.79 -20.14
N SER A 590 -10.10 -19.94 -19.09
CA SER A 590 -9.58 -18.81 -18.33
C SER A 590 -8.56 -17.99 -19.11
N LEU A 591 -7.73 -18.66 -19.90
CA LEU A 591 -6.79 -17.98 -20.82
C LEU A 591 -7.52 -17.18 -21.90
N LEU A 592 -8.65 -17.66 -22.43
CA LEU A 592 -9.47 -16.89 -23.37
C LEU A 592 -9.85 -15.51 -22.81
N GLN A 593 -10.24 -15.44 -21.54
CA GLN A 593 -10.56 -14.16 -20.91
C GLN A 593 -9.34 -13.22 -20.86
N ILE A 594 -8.16 -13.76 -20.56
CA ILE A 594 -6.91 -12.97 -20.54
C ILE A 594 -6.56 -12.47 -21.94
N LEU A 595 -6.67 -13.32 -22.95
CA LEU A 595 -6.32 -12.99 -24.34
C LEU A 595 -7.28 -11.99 -24.98
N ASP A 596 -8.56 -11.96 -24.57
CA ASP A 596 -9.59 -11.07 -25.11
C ASP A 596 -9.66 -9.73 -24.40
N ASP A 597 -9.74 -9.77 -23.07
CA ASP A 597 -10.04 -8.61 -22.24
C ASP A 597 -8.80 -8.10 -21.47
N GLY A 598 -7.67 -8.78 -21.54
CA GLY A 598 -6.46 -8.41 -20.82
C GLY A 598 -6.58 -8.53 -19.30
N ARG A 599 -7.62 -9.19 -18.78
CA ARG A 599 -7.88 -9.28 -17.34
C ARG A 599 -8.50 -10.62 -16.95
N LEU A 600 -8.30 -11.01 -15.71
CA LEU A 600 -8.88 -12.23 -15.14
C LEU A 600 -9.51 -11.92 -13.78
N THR A 601 -10.74 -12.39 -13.55
CA THR A 601 -11.39 -12.26 -12.25
C THR A 601 -11.06 -13.47 -11.39
N ASP A 602 -10.46 -13.27 -10.22
CA ASP A 602 -10.15 -14.35 -9.29
C ASP A 602 -11.40 -14.88 -8.58
N ALA A 603 -11.26 -15.98 -7.85
CA ALA A 603 -12.35 -16.58 -7.11
C ALA A 603 -12.91 -15.70 -5.95
N GLN A 604 -12.16 -14.67 -5.54
CA GLN A 604 -12.60 -13.69 -4.55
C GLN A 604 -13.32 -12.48 -5.19
N GLY A 605 -13.49 -12.50 -6.53
CA GLY A 605 -14.13 -11.44 -7.29
C GLY A 605 -13.23 -10.22 -7.58
N ARG A 606 -11.92 -10.33 -7.36
CA ARG A 606 -10.95 -9.28 -7.69
C ARG A 606 -10.54 -9.40 -9.15
N VAL A 607 -10.47 -8.28 -9.84
CA VAL A 607 -10.02 -8.21 -11.24
C VAL A 607 -8.51 -7.98 -11.25
N VAL A 608 -7.78 -8.91 -11.89
CA VAL A 608 -6.32 -8.83 -12.07
C VAL A 608 -6.03 -8.48 -13.53
N SER A 609 -5.29 -7.40 -13.76
CA SER A 609 -4.90 -6.94 -15.10
C SER A 609 -3.67 -7.70 -15.60
N PHE A 610 -3.71 -8.16 -16.84
CA PHE A 610 -2.62 -8.80 -17.58
C PHE A 610 -2.11 -7.91 -18.72
N GLU A 611 -2.58 -6.67 -18.84
CA GLU A 611 -2.26 -5.77 -19.96
C GLU A 611 -0.76 -5.55 -20.16
N ASN A 612 0.00 -5.55 -19.06
CA ASN A 612 1.44 -5.32 -19.05
C ASN A 612 2.27 -6.62 -19.11
N THR A 613 1.61 -7.80 -19.15
CA THR A 613 2.30 -9.09 -19.24
C THR A 613 2.55 -9.48 -20.69
N VAL A 614 3.49 -10.41 -20.88
CA VAL A 614 3.69 -11.13 -22.14
C VAL A 614 3.30 -12.59 -21.89
N ILE A 615 2.31 -13.10 -22.62
CA ILE A 615 1.82 -14.46 -22.50
C ILE A 615 2.54 -15.34 -23.52
N VAL A 616 3.24 -16.34 -23.06
CA VAL A 616 3.89 -17.33 -23.92
C VAL A 616 3.39 -18.72 -23.58
N MET A 617 2.92 -19.43 -24.56
CA MET A 617 2.52 -20.84 -24.47
C MET A 617 3.49 -21.68 -25.27
N THR A 618 3.89 -22.84 -24.77
CA THR A 618 4.69 -23.79 -25.56
C THR A 618 3.91 -25.07 -25.88
N SER A 619 4.15 -25.62 -27.04
CA SER A 619 3.59 -26.91 -27.42
C SER A 619 4.62 -27.76 -28.19
N ASN A 620 4.51 -29.07 -28.02
CA ASN A 620 5.27 -30.05 -28.77
C ASN A 620 4.45 -30.70 -29.94
N ALA A 621 3.28 -30.13 -30.23
CA ALA A 621 2.40 -30.61 -31.31
C ALA A 621 3.11 -30.60 -32.66
N GLY A 622 2.82 -31.58 -33.50
CA GLY A 622 3.38 -31.69 -34.85
C GLY A 622 4.83 -32.19 -34.94
N SER A 623 5.51 -32.46 -33.79
CA SER A 623 6.91 -32.93 -33.77
C SER A 623 7.09 -34.40 -34.13
N GLN A 624 6.03 -35.24 -34.16
CA GLN A 624 6.10 -36.68 -34.30
C GLN A 624 5.72 -37.23 -35.70
N SER A 625 5.23 -36.42 -36.62
CA SER A 625 4.79 -36.93 -37.93
C SER A 625 5.92 -36.95 -38.95
N ASN A 626 6.48 -38.15 -39.14
CA ASN A 626 7.52 -38.47 -40.14
C ASN A 626 6.98 -38.60 -41.58
N ASN A 627 5.72 -38.28 -41.87
CA ASN A 627 5.19 -38.45 -43.21
C ASN A 627 5.49 -37.21 -44.08
N THR A 628 6.43 -37.38 -44.99
CA THR A 628 6.77 -36.47 -46.09
C THR A 628 5.70 -36.53 -47.18
N PRO A 629 4.86 -35.55 -47.43
CA PRO A 629 4.16 -35.46 -48.69
C PRO A 629 5.05 -34.72 -49.70
N ALA A 630 5.35 -35.39 -50.79
CA ALA A 630 5.96 -34.79 -51.98
C ALA A 630 4.97 -33.79 -52.58
N GLY A 631 5.25 -32.48 -52.41
CA GLY A 631 4.52 -31.38 -53.04
C GLY A 631 5.51 -30.40 -53.65
N PHE A 632 5.48 -30.23 -54.94
CA PHE A 632 6.32 -29.31 -55.70
C PHE A 632 5.87 -27.85 -55.39
N GLY A 633 6.81 -26.97 -55.01
CA GLY A 633 6.67 -25.53 -55.12
C GLY A 633 6.45 -24.71 -53.83
N ARG A 634 6.55 -25.30 -52.61
CA ARG A 634 6.50 -24.53 -51.33
C ARG A 634 7.85 -24.55 -50.61
N THR A 635 8.20 -23.46 -49.93
CA THR A 635 9.41 -23.40 -49.07
C THR A 635 9.25 -24.31 -47.85
N VAL A 636 10.37 -24.88 -47.36
CA VAL A 636 10.42 -25.79 -46.19
C VAL A 636 9.74 -25.15 -44.96
N SER A 637 9.87 -23.85 -44.77
CA SER A 637 9.27 -23.06 -43.71
C SER A 637 7.73 -23.00 -43.79
N GLN A 638 7.16 -22.81 -45.01
CA GLN A 638 5.70 -22.80 -45.23
C GLN A 638 5.05 -24.16 -45.02
N MET A 639 5.73 -25.23 -45.43
CA MET A 639 5.27 -26.62 -45.20
C MET A 639 5.29 -26.98 -43.72
N SER A 640 6.24 -26.44 -42.94
CA SER A 640 6.27 -26.60 -41.48
C SER A 640 5.09 -25.91 -40.81
N LYS A 641 4.76 -24.66 -41.19
CA LYS A 641 3.64 -23.88 -40.63
C LYS A 641 2.29 -24.58 -40.89
N ASP A 642 2.02 -25.03 -42.12
CA ASP A 642 0.75 -25.70 -42.46
C ASP A 642 0.56 -27.01 -41.67
N ARG A 643 1.63 -27.75 -41.39
CA ARG A 643 1.59 -28.98 -40.58
C ARG A 643 1.35 -28.67 -39.11
N VAL A 644 2.03 -27.69 -38.61
CA VAL A 644 1.87 -27.23 -37.22
C VAL A 644 0.44 -26.78 -37.00
N MET A 645 -0.14 -25.99 -37.91
CA MET A 645 -1.53 -25.51 -37.79
C MET A 645 -2.52 -26.67 -37.76
N LYS A 646 -2.39 -27.65 -38.65
CA LYS A 646 -3.26 -28.84 -38.64
C LYS A 646 -3.14 -29.64 -37.35
N ALA A 647 -1.93 -29.86 -36.84
CA ALA A 647 -1.72 -30.56 -35.58
C ALA A 647 -2.30 -29.80 -34.38
N LEU A 648 -2.27 -28.46 -34.40
CA LEU A 648 -2.88 -27.62 -33.37
C LEU A 648 -4.40 -27.65 -33.43
N GLU A 649 -5.01 -27.63 -34.62
CA GLU A 649 -6.45 -27.72 -34.83
C GLU A 649 -7.04 -29.05 -34.32
N GLU A 650 -6.27 -30.12 -34.30
CA GLU A 650 -6.66 -31.42 -33.73
C GLU A 650 -6.68 -31.41 -32.19
N ILE A 651 -5.86 -30.54 -31.54
CA ILE A 651 -5.65 -30.55 -30.10
C ILE A 651 -6.41 -29.38 -29.44
N MET A 652 -6.48 -28.23 -30.11
CA MET A 652 -7.02 -26.99 -29.57
C MET A 652 -8.20 -26.48 -30.38
N ARG A 653 -9.18 -25.84 -29.70
CA ARG A 653 -10.33 -25.24 -30.37
C ARG A 653 -9.89 -24.11 -31.29
N PRO A 654 -10.48 -23.97 -32.51
CA PRO A 654 -10.16 -22.86 -33.42
C PRO A 654 -10.36 -21.49 -32.80
N GLU A 655 -11.34 -21.36 -31.89
CA GLU A 655 -11.61 -20.13 -31.14
C GLU A 655 -10.41 -19.68 -30.31
N PHE A 656 -9.70 -20.62 -29.67
CA PHE A 656 -8.50 -20.34 -28.87
C PHE A 656 -7.33 -19.91 -29.76
N LEU A 657 -7.10 -20.61 -30.87
CA LEU A 657 -6.01 -20.32 -31.80
C LEU A 657 -6.15 -18.93 -32.44
N ASN A 658 -7.39 -18.51 -32.75
CA ASN A 658 -7.68 -17.16 -33.32
C ASN A 658 -7.48 -15.99 -32.38
N ARG A 659 -7.29 -16.23 -31.07
CA ARG A 659 -7.07 -15.18 -30.05
C ARG A 659 -5.60 -14.93 -29.78
N ILE A 660 -4.73 -15.81 -30.25
CA ILE A 660 -3.28 -15.71 -30.11
C ILE A 660 -2.74 -14.74 -31.17
N ASP A 661 -1.90 -13.79 -30.78
CA ASP A 661 -1.38 -12.77 -31.68
C ASP A 661 -0.41 -13.39 -32.71
N GLU A 662 0.45 -14.33 -32.30
CA GLU A 662 1.41 -14.97 -33.19
C GLU A 662 1.63 -16.46 -32.81
N ILE A 663 1.53 -17.34 -33.80
CA ILE A 663 1.88 -18.76 -33.68
C ILE A 663 3.23 -18.98 -34.39
N ILE A 664 4.24 -19.32 -33.62
CA ILE A 664 5.63 -19.36 -34.08
C ILE A 664 6.16 -20.80 -34.09
N ALA A 665 6.53 -21.28 -35.27
CA ALA A 665 7.15 -22.57 -35.42
C ALA A 665 8.67 -22.47 -35.25
N PHE A 666 9.21 -23.27 -34.34
CA PHE A 666 10.65 -23.37 -34.10
C PHE A 666 11.29 -24.41 -35.04
N ASN A 667 12.36 -24.03 -35.70
CA ASN A 667 13.10 -24.88 -36.61
C ASN A 667 13.98 -25.89 -35.87
N GLN A 668 14.30 -27.01 -36.54
CA GLN A 668 15.29 -27.95 -36.04
C GLN A 668 16.68 -27.30 -36.10
N LEU A 669 17.53 -27.60 -35.11
CA LEU A 669 18.88 -27.07 -35.04
C LEU A 669 19.82 -27.83 -35.98
N SER A 670 20.66 -27.10 -36.72
CA SER A 670 21.76 -27.68 -37.52
C SER A 670 22.98 -27.99 -36.63
N GLU A 671 23.95 -28.73 -37.18
CA GLU A 671 25.22 -29.02 -36.50
C GLU A 671 25.99 -27.74 -36.18
N ASP A 672 25.99 -26.75 -37.07
CA ASP A 672 26.62 -25.44 -36.84
C ASP A 672 25.95 -24.71 -35.68
N ASN A 673 24.63 -24.81 -35.57
CA ASN A 673 23.91 -24.22 -34.44
C ASN A 673 24.29 -24.88 -33.10
N PHE A 674 24.49 -26.21 -33.08
CA PHE A 674 24.96 -26.94 -31.90
C PHE A 674 26.36 -26.46 -31.47
N ARG A 675 27.25 -26.23 -32.43
CA ARG A 675 28.60 -25.69 -32.14
C ARG A 675 28.54 -24.30 -31.45
N HIS A 676 27.74 -23.41 -32.01
CA HIS A 676 27.56 -22.06 -31.40
C HIS A 676 26.91 -22.15 -30.03
N ILE A 677 25.93 -23.03 -29.85
CA ILE A 677 25.27 -23.20 -28.51
C ILE A 677 26.28 -23.77 -27.51
N ALA A 678 27.15 -24.70 -27.93
CA ALA A 678 28.21 -25.22 -27.04
C ALA A 678 29.19 -24.11 -26.61
N GLU A 679 29.55 -23.23 -27.55
CA GLU A 679 30.43 -22.11 -27.27
C GLU A 679 29.80 -21.11 -26.27
N ILE A 680 28.47 -20.79 -26.38
CA ILE A 680 27.74 -19.96 -25.45
C ILE A 680 27.71 -20.59 -24.04
N MET A 681 27.38 -21.89 -23.96
CA MET A 681 27.35 -22.63 -22.68
C MET A 681 28.71 -22.67 -21.98
N LEU A 682 29.77 -22.91 -22.73
CA LEU A 682 31.14 -22.84 -22.21
C LEU A 682 31.54 -21.44 -21.81
N GLY A 683 31.06 -20.41 -22.51
CA GLY A 683 31.21 -19.01 -22.18
C GLY A 683 30.54 -18.63 -20.84
N GLU A 684 29.31 -19.11 -20.59
CA GLU A 684 28.61 -18.97 -19.31
C GLU A 684 29.42 -19.64 -18.17
N LEU A 685 29.89 -20.86 -18.40
CA LEU A 685 30.72 -21.57 -17.42
C LEU A 685 32.02 -20.82 -17.14
N ARG A 686 32.69 -20.28 -18.18
CA ARG A 686 33.88 -19.43 -18.01
C ARG A 686 33.61 -18.22 -17.14
N THR A 687 32.49 -17.54 -17.32
CA THR A 687 32.12 -16.38 -16.51
C THR A 687 31.90 -16.78 -15.04
N THR A 688 31.17 -17.87 -14.79
CA THR A 688 30.95 -18.41 -13.44
C THR A 688 32.25 -18.84 -12.73
N LEU A 689 33.20 -19.40 -13.49
CA LEU A 689 34.50 -19.79 -12.94
C LEU A 689 35.42 -18.57 -12.73
N ALA A 690 35.32 -17.54 -13.53
CA ALA A 690 36.07 -16.29 -13.37
C ALA A 690 35.70 -15.58 -12.04
N ASP A 691 34.43 -15.65 -11.61
CA ASP A 691 33.99 -15.18 -10.27
C ASP A 691 34.69 -15.91 -9.10
N LYS A 692 35.30 -17.08 -9.38
CA LYS A 692 36.07 -17.89 -8.44
C LYS A 692 37.58 -17.82 -8.70
N ASP A 693 38.05 -16.87 -9.48
CA ASP A 693 39.44 -16.70 -9.91
C ASP A 693 40.02 -17.87 -10.72
N ILE A 694 39.15 -18.67 -11.36
CA ILE A 694 39.57 -19.83 -12.18
C ILE A 694 39.45 -19.48 -13.66
N ARG A 695 40.55 -19.53 -14.41
CA ARG A 695 40.59 -19.26 -15.83
C ARG A 695 40.24 -20.53 -16.65
N LEU A 696 39.10 -20.51 -17.37
CA LEU A 696 38.71 -21.58 -18.28
C LEU A 696 39.08 -21.23 -19.72
N THR A 697 39.75 -22.19 -20.43
CA THR A 697 40.08 -22.09 -21.86
C THR A 697 39.76 -23.44 -22.56
N TRP A 698 39.45 -23.42 -23.84
CA TRP A 698 39.16 -24.63 -24.61
C TRP A 698 39.62 -24.49 -26.06
N ASP A 699 39.81 -25.66 -26.70
CA ASP A 699 40.17 -25.77 -28.10
C ASP A 699 38.95 -26.05 -29.01
N ASP A 700 39.10 -25.75 -30.29
CA ASP A 700 38.08 -25.99 -31.32
C ASP A 700 37.75 -27.50 -31.49
N SER A 701 38.70 -28.38 -31.19
CA SER A 701 38.53 -29.83 -31.16
C SER A 701 37.46 -30.29 -30.17
N LEU A 702 37.37 -29.60 -29.00
CA LEU A 702 36.33 -29.86 -27.98
C LEU A 702 34.94 -29.57 -28.54
N LEU A 703 34.74 -28.42 -29.20
CA LEU A 703 33.47 -28.02 -29.78
C LEU A 703 33.00 -29.04 -30.83
N GLY A 704 33.91 -29.56 -31.67
CA GLY A 704 33.63 -30.62 -32.63
C GLY A 704 33.16 -31.91 -31.95
N LEU A 705 33.88 -32.35 -30.90
CA LEU A 705 33.55 -33.57 -30.14
C LEU A 705 32.19 -33.43 -29.42
N LEU A 706 31.94 -32.30 -28.79
CA LEU A 706 30.67 -32.05 -28.12
C LEU A 706 29.49 -32.04 -29.10
N THR A 707 29.67 -31.46 -30.27
CA THR A 707 28.66 -31.45 -31.33
C THR A 707 28.40 -32.88 -31.83
N GLU A 708 29.44 -33.65 -32.20
CA GLU A 708 29.31 -35.02 -32.70
C GLU A 708 28.58 -35.96 -31.71
N LYS A 709 28.94 -35.90 -30.42
CA LYS A 709 28.34 -36.72 -29.36
C LYS A 709 26.92 -36.34 -28.97
N SER A 710 26.56 -35.05 -29.07
CA SER A 710 25.28 -34.53 -28.57
C SER A 710 24.25 -34.31 -29.68
N TYR A 711 24.67 -34.19 -30.94
CA TYR A 711 23.77 -33.91 -32.04
C TYR A 711 22.64 -34.93 -32.14
N SER A 712 21.43 -34.45 -32.01
CA SER A 712 20.24 -35.30 -32.13
C SER A 712 19.05 -34.47 -32.57
N VAL A 713 18.51 -34.77 -33.71
CA VAL A 713 17.30 -34.15 -34.25
C VAL A 713 16.09 -34.32 -33.32
N LYS A 714 16.08 -35.42 -32.53
CA LYS A 714 14.96 -35.77 -31.65
C LYS A 714 14.99 -35.01 -30.30
N TYR A 715 16.17 -34.79 -29.71
CA TYR A 715 16.32 -34.30 -28.35
C TYR A 715 16.89 -32.86 -28.29
N GLY A 716 17.32 -32.31 -29.41
CA GLY A 716 17.87 -30.97 -29.49
C GLY A 716 19.04 -30.71 -28.52
N ALA A 717 19.23 -29.47 -28.14
CA ALA A 717 20.35 -29.03 -27.27
C ALA A 717 20.28 -29.52 -25.81
N ARG A 718 19.23 -30.23 -25.39
CA ARG A 718 19.17 -30.83 -24.02
C ARG A 718 20.26 -31.87 -23.80
N ASN A 719 20.59 -32.63 -24.84
CA ASN A 719 21.66 -33.62 -24.76
C ASN A 719 23.04 -32.97 -24.63
N LEU A 720 23.26 -31.84 -25.32
CA LEU A 720 24.49 -31.06 -25.21
C LEU A 720 24.71 -30.57 -23.78
N ARG A 721 23.69 -30.01 -23.14
CA ARG A 721 23.78 -29.54 -21.75
C ARG A 721 24.12 -30.68 -20.79
N ARG A 722 23.47 -31.83 -20.91
CA ARG A 722 23.77 -33.03 -20.09
C ARG A 722 25.18 -33.54 -20.33
N LEU A 723 25.67 -33.43 -21.56
CA LEU A 723 27.03 -33.86 -21.90
C LEU A 723 28.07 -32.91 -21.24
N ILE A 724 27.85 -31.60 -21.34
CA ILE A 724 28.71 -30.61 -20.71
C ILE A 724 28.72 -30.81 -19.17
N GLU A 725 27.55 -30.96 -18.55
CA GLU A 725 27.41 -31.24 -17.13
C GLU A 725 28.21 -32.49 -16.73
N LYS A 726 28.05 -33.57 -17.44
CA LYS A 726 28.69 -34.87 -17.12
C LYS A 726 30.17 -34.86 -17.38
N GLU A 727 30.63 -34.41 -18.57
CA GLU A 727 32.01 -34.56 -19.02
C GLU A 727 32.90 -33.33 -18.68
N ILE A 728 32.30 -32.17 -18.31
CA ILE A 728 33.06 -30.94 -17.99
C ILE A 728 32.80 -30.47 -16.60
N GLU A 729 31.54 -30.15 -16.24
CA GLU A 729 31.22 -29.54 -14.96
C GLU A 729 31.52 -30.46 -13.78
N ASN A 730 31.15 -31.77 -13.84
CA ASN A 730 31.41 -32.73 -12.78
C ASN A 730 32.91 -32.97 -12.54
N PRO A 731 33.77 -33.21 -13.60
CA PRO A 731 35.21 -33.30 -13.39
C PRO A 731 35.84 -32.01 -12.85
N LEU A 732 35.41 -30.84 -13.32
CA LEU A 732 35.87 -29.54 -12.79
C LEU A 732 35.49 -29.36 -11.32
N ALA A 733 34.26 -29.66 -10.96
CA ALA A 733 33.80 -29.60 -9.57
C ALA A 733 34.59 -30.56 -8.69
N THR A 734 34.90 -31.77 -9.17
CA THR A 734 35.74 -32.73 -8.46
C THR A 734 37.15 -32.16 -8.27
N ALA A 735 37.74 -31.59 -9.31
CA ALA A 735 39.10 -31.01 -9.22
C ALA A 735 39.16 -29.82 -8.24
N ILE A 736 38.11 -28.99 -8.20
CA ILE A 736 38.01 -27.87 -7.27
C ILE A 736 37.88 -28.34 -5.81
N VAL A 737 37.10 -29.41 -5.55
CA VAL A 737 36.77 -29.88 -4.20
C VAL A 737 37.86 -30.82 -3.65
N THR A 738 38.48 -31.66 -4.49
CA THR A 738 39.43 -32.72 -4.05
C THR A 738 40.90 -32.32 -4.27
N GLY A 739 41.18 -31.20 -4.96
CA GLY A 739 42.54 -30.76 -5.24
C GLY A 739 43.27 -30.28 -3.96
N ASP A 740 44.48 -30.74 -3.72
CA ASP A 740 45.35 -30.29 -2.60
C ASP A 740 45.84 -28.84 -2.75
N LYS A 741 45.66 -28.24 -3.94
CA LYS A 741 46.00 -26.84 -4.26
C LYS A 741 44.82 -26.12 -4.88
N PRO A 742 44.67 -24.82 -4.65
CA PRO A 742 43.65 -24.05 -5.32
C PRO A 742 43.84 -24.09 -6.84
N LEU A 743 42.78 -24.45 -7.61
CA LEU A 743 42.78 -24.48 -9.05
C LEU A 743 42.80 -23.03 -9.58
N MET A 744 43.88 -22.68 -10.32
CA MET A 744 44.03 -21.33 -10.91
C MET A 744 43.54 -21.27 -12.37
N GLY A 745 43.48 -22.41 -13.02
CA GLY A 745 43.05 -22.50 -14.39
C GLY A 745 42.75 -23.93 -14.85
N ALA A 746 41.93 -24.04 -15.90
CA ALA A 746 41.58 -25.28 -16.53
C ALA A 746 41.59 -25.11 -18.05
N HIS A 747 42.19 -26.05 -18.76
CA HIS A 747 42.18 -26.11 -20.21
C HIS A 747 41.45 -27.40 -20.66
N LEU A 748 40.51 -27.25 -21.57
CA LEU A 748 39.68 -28.35 -22.10
C LEU A 748 40.08 -28.65 -23.54
N SER A 749 40.39 -29.88 -23.82
CA SER A 749 40.70 -30.37 -25.16
C SER A 749 40.02 -31.73 -25.45
N ALA A 750 40.02 -32.15 -26.70
CA ALA A 750 39.52 -33.46 -27.11
C ALA A 750 40.68 -34.38 -27.51
N GLU A 751 40.87 -35.50 -26.79
CA GLU A 751 41.82 -36.53 -27.11
C GLU A 751 41.12 -37.92 -27.13
N ASP A 752 41.37 -38.72 -28.13
CA ASP A 752 40.83 -40.09 -28.29
C ASP A 752 39.29 -40.16 -28.11
N GLY A 753 38.56 -39.16 -28.62
CA GLY A 753 37.10 -39.11 -28.50
C GLY A 753 36.55 -38.87 -27.08
N LYS A 754 37.40 -38.40 -26.17
CA LYS A 754 37.03 -38.01 -24.79
C LYS A 754 37.43 -36.58 -24.49
N VAL A 755 36.70 -35.96 -23.58
CA VAL A 755 37.08 -34.64 -23.04
C VAL A 755 38.24 -34.82 -22.08
N LYS A 756 39.33 -34.10 -22.32
CA LYS A 756 40.48 -34.02 -21.43
C LYS A 756 40.48 -32.69 -20.69
N LEU A 757 40.67 -32.79 -19.40
CA LEU A 757 40.77 -31.65 -18.50
C LEU A 757 42.21 -31.52 -17.99
N ASP A 758 42.91 -30.48 -18.43
CA ASP A 758 44.25 -30.17 -17.94
C ASP A 758 44.11 -29.02 -16.90
N THR A 759 44.46 -29.29 -15.63
CA THR A 759 44.37 -28.35 -14.52
C THR A 759 45.70 -27.63 -14.34
N ILE A 760 45.65 -26.30 -14.13
CA ILE A 760 46.80 -25.41 -13.99
C ILE A 760 46.81 -24.82 -12.60
#